data_06161b6fa4292307b92a36e0369e66a3
#
_entry.id   06161b6fa4292307b92a36e0369e66a3
#
_cell.length_a   1.000
_cell.length_b   1.000
_cell.length_c   1.000
_cell.angle_alpha   90.00
_cell.angle_beta   90.00
_cell.angle_gamma   90.00
#
_symmetry.space_group_name_H-M   'P 1'
#
loop_
_entity.id
_entity.type
_entity.pdbx_description
1 polymer ?
#
loop_
_entity_poly.entity_id
_entity_poly.type
_entity_poly.pdbx_seq_one_letter_code
_entity_poly.pdbx_strand_id
1 'polypeptide(L)'
;STGLFNTKEYPSISTISNLNKFLQINRFNPFQQPETQTRVCLTAGCVKASADIIRSMDETVDPCQDFFKFACGKFIDETVIPDHKNNMGKFSLLRDKLNLRLKQMLEDVPEPSEPKIYSSVRNLYASCMDRREIETNSVNDLKKAIKRLGGWPVLEGESWSGNGFKWWELAVAQRNEGFDFNQIFNMYIRTNQKNSEERMLDIDQPRLGLEREYLIKGFNDKDVQAYYNYMVQTAIFLGAKETDAKVEMKRALELELKLAEMSIPREARRNKTALYNPMSLAEVQQMYPELPVLYLVNNLLGSAEITIEKSEIVNVKVPQFILDFRSHISKVDSRTQANYMIWRNIKSSMIYLNSKALEIELQFDKVITGKARKSPRWEKCAKSTAGLRKPNLYFIEGSLTNAVGGMYAKKFFDLEAKDMVDELVENVKNTFKQILDEVEWMDSTTRAKAHSKIDKMTPHMAYAKEILNKRLIDEYYEGLVLDHKSYLMNMLRLKKFITNYIIKEFRKPIDKKSWKTHGGAAIVNAFYNPEENSMVFPAGILDGVFFQKDRPLYMNYGGIGFVIGHEITHGFDDQGSQTDGEGNLVNWWQPETKQKYLEKAQCIIDQYRNYTVEVEGEILNVDGINTQGENIADNGGVKEAFRAYDSIVREFGPEPILPGLKYTQRQLMWLSGANIWCSVRRPASLKQQVLTDPHSPARFRVNGPFSNTKEFSKDWGCPLGSPMNPV
;
A
#
# COMPACT_ATOMS: atom_id res chain seq x y z
N SER A 1 14.66 40.31 46.92
CA SER A 1 15.36 39.16 47.46
C SER A 1 14.88 37.86 46.84
N THR A 2 15.84 37.23 46.20
CA THR A 2 16.00 35.77 45.95
C THR A 2 14.99 35.06 45.03
N GLY A 3 15.54 34.75 43.90
CA GLY A 3 15.03 33.96 42.82
C GLY A 3 14.83 32.46 43.12
N LEU A 4 14.08 31.86 42.21
CA LEU A 4 14.00 30.40 42.06
C LEU A 4 14.09 30.09 40.55
N PHE A 5 15.26 29.62 40.14
CA PHE A 5 15.45 28.95 38.87
C PHE A 5 14.88 27.54 39.00
N ASN A 6 13.84 27.23 38.27
CA ASN A 6 13.35 25.88 38.06
C ASN A 6 14.11 25.23 36.91
N THR A 7 15.05 24.35 37.24
CA THR A 7 15.71 23.45 36.30
C THR A 7 14.72 22.41 35.82
N LYS A 8 14.35 22.45 34.53
CA LYS A 8 13.66 21.35 33.86
C LYS A 8 14.62 20.17 33.79
N GLU A 9 14.28 19.10 34.49
CA GLU A 9 14.93 17.80 34.37
C GLU A 9 14.77 17.26 32.94
N TYR A 10 15.89 16.97 32.31
CA TYR A 10 15.96 16.16 31.08
C TYR A 10 15.63 14.70 31.42
N PRO A 11 14.94 13.97 30.55
CA PRO A 11 14.65 12.55 30.80
C PRO A 11 15.94 11.74 30.85
N SER A 12 15.98 10.88 31.85
CA SER A 12 17.15 10.14 32.33
C SER A 12 17.76 9.18 31.31
N ILE A 13 19.04 9.13 31.35
CA ILE A 13 20.14 8.24 30.90
C ILE A 13 19.81 6.74 30.60
N SER A 14 18.59 6.24 30.73
CA SER A 14 18.26 4.82 30.47
C SER A 14 18.19 4.44 28.99
N THR A 15 17.94 5.38 28.09
CA THR A 15 17.86 5.15 26.63
C THR A 15 19.26 5.02 25.99
N ILE A 16 20.28 5.60 26.62
CA ILE A 16 21.67 5.57 26.13
C ILE A 16 22.38 4.22 26.42
N SER A 17 21.85 3.41 27.34
CA SER A 17 22.44 2.14 27.77
C SER A 17 22.49 1.09 26.66
N ASN A 18 21.54 1.09 25.73
CA ASN A 18 21.47 0.07 24.67
C ASN A 18 22.36 0.40 23.47
N LEU A 19 22.50 1.70 23.13
CA LEU A 19 23.45 2.13 22.10
C LEU A 19 24.89 1.85 22.54
N ASN A 20 25.19 2.04 23.84
CA ASN A 20 26.46 1.65 24.43
C ASN A 20 26.69 0.12 24.40
N LYS A 21 25.66 -0.71 24.57
CA LYS A 21 25.76 -2.16 24.38
C LYS A 21 26.06 -2.54 22.92
N PHE A 22 25.44 -1.88 21.95
CA PHE A 22 25.74 -2.10 20.54
C PHE A 22 27.18 -1.77 20.16
N LEU A 23 27.70 -0.64 20.67
CA LEU A 23 29.08 -0.25 20.47
C LEU A 23 30.07 -1.19 21.22
N GLN A 24 29.67 -1.77 22.36
CA GLN A 24 30.45 -2.74 23.11
C GLN A 24 30.41 -4.17 22.52
N ILE A 25 29.30 -4.61 21.93
CA ILE A 25 29.17 -5.92 21.28
C ILE A 25 30.11 -6.03 20.08
N ASN A 26 30.42 -4.93 19.41
CA ASN A 26 31.38 -4.89 18.32
C ASN A 26 32.85 -4.83 18.80
N ARG A 27 33.16 -5.02 20.10
CA ARG A 27 34.51 -5.01 20.70
C ARG A 27 35.37 -3.78 20.30
N PHE A 28 34.81 -2.60 20.28
CA PHE A 28 35.55 -1.39 20.04
C PHE A 28 35.89 -0.72 21.35
N ASN A 29 37.17 -0.82 21.74
CA ASN A 29 37.74 0.01 22.78
C ASN A 29 38.20 1.32 22.12
N PRO A 30 37.57 2.47 22.40
CA PRO A 30 37.87 3.72 21.69
C PRO A 30 39.24 4.34 22.05
N PHE A 31 40.02 3.75 22.97
CA PHE A 31 41.20 4.41 23.58
C PHE A 31 42.58 3.95 23.09
N GLN A 32 42.68 3.10 22.04
CA GLN A 32 44.02 2.67 21.59
C GLN A 32 44.08 2.47 20.05
N GLN A 33 44.15 3.60 19.29
CA GLN A 33 44.88 3.61 18.00
C GLN A 33 45.16 5.06 17.55
N PRO A 34 46.27 5.32 16.82
CA PRO A 34 46.61 6.66 16.34
C PRO A 34 45.63 7.14 15.27
N GLU A 35 45.33 8.44 15.24
CA GLU A 35 44.29 9.18 14.50
C GLU A 35 44.37 9.15 12.95
N THR A 36 45.17 8.30 12.29
CA THR A 36 45.45 8.41 10.87
C THR A 36 45.05 7.20 10.00
N GLN A 37 44.51 6.10 10.57
CA GLN A 37 44.06 4.98 9.75
C GLN A 37 42.51 4.92 9.70
N THR A 38 41.94 5.10 8.52
CA THR A 38 40.51 4.87 8.28
C THR A 38 40.16 3.41 8.63
N ARG A 39 39.37 3.23 9.69
CA ARG A 39 38.95 1.88 10.13
C ARG A 39 38.02 1.26 9.07
N VAL A 40 38.21 -0.02 8.76
CA VAL A 40 37.37 -0.78 7.81
C VAL A 40 36.55 -1.81 8.57
N CYS A 41 35.24 -1.87 8.30
CA CYS A 41 34.35 -2.87 8.86
C CYS A 41 34.48 -4.20 8.08
N LEU A 42 34.76 -5.30 8.81
CA LEU A 42 34.94 -6.63 8.23
C LEU A 42 33.88 -7.64 8.69
N THR A 43 32.75 -7.19 9.27
CA THR A 43 31.65 -8.07 9.62
C THR A 43 31.02 -8.67 8.37
N ALA A 44 30.27 -9.76 8.51
CA ALA A 44 29.54 -10.39 7.39
C ALA A 44 28.53 -9.40 6.77
N GLY A 45 27.88 -8.57 7.59
CA GLY A 45 26.96 -7.51 7.11
C GLY A 45 27.67 -6.45 6.28
N CYS A 46 28.86 -6.00 6.70
CA CYS A 46 29.65 -5.04 5.94
C CYS A 46 30.12 -5.58 4.59
N VAL A 47 30.61 -6.80 4.56
CA VAL A 47 31.05 -7.46 3.31
C VAL A 47 29.86 -7.63 2.34
N LYS A 48 28.69 -8.05 2.82
CA LYS A 48 27.48 -8.16 2.01
C LYS A 48 27.01 -6.79 1.49
N ALA A 49 26.96 -5.77 2.36
CA ALA A 49 26.56 -4.43 1.98
C ALA A 49 27.50 -3.83 0.92
N SER A 50 28.81 -4.00 1.07
CA SER A 50 29.78 -3.60 0.05
C SER A 50 29.55 -4.28 -1.27
N ALA A 51 29.38 -5.62 -1.26
CA ALA A 51 29.12 -6.38 -2.46
C ALA A 51 27.82 -5.95 -3.18
N ASP A 52 26.77 -5.61 -2.41
CA ASP A 52 25.49 -5.14 -2.96
C ASP A 52 25.63 -3.76 -3.63
N ILE A 53 26.43 -2.86 -3.06
CA ILE A 53 26.73 -1.55 -3.65
C ILE A 53 27.55 -1.75 -4.93
N ILE A 54 28.66 -2.50 -4.88
CA ILE A 54 29.56 -2.74 -6.02
C ILE A 54 28.80 -3.35 -7.21
N ARG A 55 27.89 -4.26 -6.95
CA ARG A 55 27.06 -4.90 -7.99
C ARG A 55 25.99 -3.98 -8.56
N SER A 56 25.63 -2.92 -7.85
CA SER A 56 24.54 -2.03 -8.27
C SER A 56 25.04 -0.80 -8.98
N MET A 57 26.17 -0.22 -8.55
CA MET A 57 26.66 1.08 -8.99
C MET A 57 27.39 1.02 -10.33
N ASP A 58 27.30 2.11 -11.08
CA ASP A 58 28.06 2.37 -12.30
C ASP A 58 28.95 3.61 -12.11
N GLU A 59 30.24 3.37 -11.83
CA GLU A 59 31.21 4.44 -11.60
C GLU A 59 31.59 5.22 -12.88
N THR A 60 31.12 4.82 -14.06
CA THR A 60 31.32 5.58 -15.29
C THR A 60 30.38 6.78 -15.42
N VAL A 61 29.30 6.80 -14.62
CA VAL A 61 28.31 7.88 -14.57
C VAL A 61 28.76 8.93 -13.55
N ASP A 62 28.69 10.21 -13.92
CA ASP A 62 28.92 11.30 -12.98
C ASP A 62 27.74 11.39 -11.97
N PRO A 63 27.99 11.25 -10.64
CA PRO A 63 26.97 11.32 -9.63
C PRO A 63 26.22 12.67 -9.59
N CYS A 64 26.83 13.74 -10.10
CA CYS A 64 26.22 15.06 -10.19
C CYS A 64 25.30 15.25 -11.41
N GLN A 65 25.33 14.34 -12.37
CA GLN A 65 24.44 14.33 -13.53
C GLN A 65 23.21 13.43 -13.32
N ASP A 66 23.41 12.22 -12.81
CA ASP A 66 22.33 11.26 -12.55
C ASP A 66 22.74 10.29 -11.44
N PHE A 67 22.39 10.64 -10.21
CA PHE A 67 22.76 9.83 -9.06
C PHE A 67 22.07 8.46 -9.03
N PHE A 68 20.84 8.37 -9.53
CA PHE A 68 20.17 7.08 -9.64
C PHE A 68 20.92 6.14 -10.59
N LYS A 69 21.35 6.64 -11.74
CA LYS A 69 22.12 5.84 -12.68
C LYS A 69 23.52 5.51 -12.13
N PHE A 70 24.17 6.44 -11.43
CA PHE A 70 25.42 6.17 -10.72
C PHE A 70 25.26 5.05 -9.69
N ALA A 71 24.24 5.10 -8.83
CA ALA A 71 24.03 4.12 -7.75
C ALA A 71 23.43 2.78 -8.22
N CYS A 72 22.72 2.76 -9.36
CA CYS A 72 21.93 1.62 -9.83
C CYS A 72 22.26 1.14 -11.24
N GLY A 73 23.19 1.77 -11.95
CA GLY A 73 23.41 1.53 -13.40
C GLY A 73 23.72 0.09 -13.73
N LYS A 74 24.69 -0.55 -13.07
CA LYS A 74 24.98 -1.98 -13.30
C LYS A 74 23.80 -2.87 -12.94
N PHE A 75 23.09 -2.57 -11.83
CA PHE A 75 21.88 -3.32 -11.48
C PHE A 75 20.84 -3.25 -12.60
N ILE A 76 20.66 -2.09 -13.22
CA ILE A 76 19.72 -1.88 -14.32
C ILE A 76 20.13 -2.67 -15.55
N ASP A 77 21.41 -2.58 -15.93
CA ASP A 77 21.93 -3.18 -17.15
C ASP A 77 22.02 -4.72 -17.07
N GLU A 78 22.34 -5.27 -15.89
CA GLU A 78 22.51 -6.71 -15.67
C GLU A 78 21.21 -7.42 -15.25
N THR A 79 20.15 -6.67 -14.84
CA THR A 79 18.93 -7.29 -14.33
C THR A 79 17.97 -7.67 -15.44
N VAL A 80 17.73 -8.97 -15.61
CA VAL A 80 16.69 -9.50 -16.49
C VAL A 80 15.38 -9.62 -15.72
N ILE A 81 14.30 -9.04 -16.23
CA ILE A 81 12.96 -9.18 -15.66
C ILE A 81 12.39 -10.56 -16.04
N PRO A 82 12.13 -11.46 -15.08
CA PRO A 82 11.51 -12.75 -15.38
C PRO A 82 10.17 -12.60 -16.10
N ASP A 83 9.83 -13.51 -17.00
CA ASP A 83 8.61 -13.44 -17.83
C ASP A 83 7.31 -13.34 -16.99
N HIS A 84 7.31 -13.87 -15.79
CA HIS A 84 6.16 -13.83 -14.88
C HIS A 84 6.09 -12.56 -14.00
N LYS A 85 7.02 -11.60 -14.21
CA LYS A 85 7.08 -10.32 -13.49
C LYS A 85 6.97 -9.14 -14.46
N ASN A 86 6.49 -8.02 -13.94
CA ASN A 86 6.42 -6.75 -14.67
C ASN A 86 7.55 -5.78 -14.27
N ASN A 87 8.23 -6.05 -13.16
CA ASN A 87 9.40 -5.32 -12.69
C ASN A 87 10.35 -6.23 -11.88
N MET A 88 11.59 -5.80 -11.73
CA MET A 88 12.57 -6.34 -10.78
C MET A 88 13.28 -5.19 -10.08
N GLY A 89 13.53 -5.31 -8.79
CA GLY A 89 14.22 -4.32 -7.99
C GLY A 89 14.50 -4.84 -6.59
N LYS A 90 15.15 -4.04 -5.75
CA LYS A 90 15.54 -4.45 -4.38
C LYS A 90 14.33 -4.82 -3.52
N PHE A 91 13.21 -4.08 -3.63
CA PHE A 91 11.93 -4.48 -3.03
C PHE A 91 11.42 -5.83 -3.55
N SER A 92 11.57 -6.09 -4.85
CA SER A 92 11.14 -7.35 -5.46
C SER A 92 11.96 -8.52 -4.96
N LEU A 93 13.29 -8.36 -4.84
CA LEU A 93 14.20 -9.38 -4.30
C LEU A 93 13.85 -9.73 -2.85
N LEU A 94 13.57 -8.72 -2.03
CA LEU A 94 13.16 -8.95 -0.65
C LEU A 94 11.79 -9.65 -0.56
N ARG A 95 10.83 -9.24 -1.41
CA ARG A 95 9.54 -9.95 -1.53
C ARG A 95 9.68 -11.40 -1.99
N ASP A 96 10.63 -11.70 -2.89
CA ASP A 96 10.88 -13.07 -3.31
C ASP A 96 11.42 -13.92 -2.16
N LYS A 97 12.35 -13.38 -1.36
CA LYS A 97 12.83 -14.01 -0.12
C LYS A 97 11.69 -14.26 0.86
N LEU A 98 10.82 -13.27 1.07
CA LEU A 98 9.63 -13.40 1.91
C LEU A 98 8.70 -14.51 1.39
N ASN A 99 8.42 -14.55 0.08
CA ASN A 99 7.54 -15.56 -0.52
C ASN A 99 8.08 -16.98 -0.33
N LEU A 100 9.39 -17.16 -0.42
CA LEU A 100 10.03 -18.48 -0.14
C LEU A 100 9.89 -18.88 1.34
N ARG A 101 10.04 -17.94 2.27
CA ARG A 101 9.78 -18.15 3.70
C ARG A 101 8.31 -18.50 3.97
N LEU A 102 7.37 -17.79 3.31
CA LEU A 102 5.94 -18.09 3.39
C LEU A 102 5.65 -19.50 2.85
N LYS A 103 6.22 -19.88 1.69
CA LYS A 103 6.10 -21.23 1.15
C LYS A 103 6.54 -22.27 2.18
N GLN A 104 7.75 -22.12 2.71
CA GLN A 104 8.31 -23.05 3.71
C GLN A 104 7.37 -23.18 4.92
N MET A 105 6.91 -22.05 5.47
CA MET A 105 6.02 -22.00 6.63
C MET A 105 4.64 -22.66 6.39
N LEU A 106 4.09 -22.47 5.18
CA LEU A 106 2.79 -23.04 4.81
C LEU A 106 2.86 -24.54 4.51
N GLU A 107 4.04 -25.05 4.17
CA GLU A 107 4.32 -26.48 3.90
C GLU A 107 4.89 -27.23 5.11
N ASP A 108 5.16 -26.53 6.23
CA ASP A 108 5.62 -27.18 7.47
C ASP A 108 4.55 -28.11 8.06
N VAL A 109 5.03 -29.11 8.78
CA VAL A 109 4.17 -30.01 9.56
C VAL A 109 3.54 -29.23 10.72
N PRO A 110 2.20 -29.30 10.92
CA PRO A 110 1.53 -28.63 12.00
C PRO A 110 2.01 -29.08 13.39
N GLU A 111 2.23 -28.14 14.30
CA GLU A 111 2.48 -28.43 15.71
C GLU A 111 1.15 -28.59 16.46
N PRO A 112 0.99 -29.57 17.40
CA PRO A 112 -0.26 -29.77 18.14
C PRO A 112 -0.70 -28.55 18.98
N SER A 113 0.25 -27.71 19.38
CA SER A 113 0.01 -26.53 20.22
C SER A 113 -0.39 -25.26 19.42
N GLU A 114 -0.38 -25.32 18.09
CA GLU A 114 -0.67 -24.16 17.24
C GLU A 114 -2.13 -23.64 17.37
N PRO A 115 -2.37 -22.35 17.08
CA PRO A 115 -3.73 -21.83 16.88
C PRO A 115 -4.47 -22.62 15.81
N LYS A 116 -5.78 -22.83 16.02
CA LYS A 116 -6.64 -23.57 15.06
C LYS A 116 -6.67 -22.93 13.67
N ILE A 117 -6.63 -21.59 13.61
CA ILE A 117 -6.64 -20.85 12.36
C ILE A 117 -5.45 -21.19 11.45
N TYR A 118 -4.28 -21.60 12.00
CA TYR A 118 -3.12 -21.97 11.20
C TYR A 118 -3.41 -23.18 10.30
N SER A 119 -4.24 -24.10 10.78
CA SER A 119 -4.74 -25.21 9.96
C SER A 119 -5.60 -24.70 8.78
N SER A 120 -6.52 -23.75 9.03
CA SER A 120 -7.32 -23.11 7.97
C SER A 120 -6.44 -22.36 6.96
N VAL A 121 -5.38 -21.67 7.41
CA VAL A 121 -4.41 -20.99 6.54
C VAL A 121 -3.71 -22.01 5.62
N ARG A 122 -3.23 -23.15 6.18
CA ARG A 122 -2.61 -24.23 5.39
C ARG A 122 -3.61 -24.90 4.45
N ASN A 123 -4.86 -25.09 4.87
CA ASN A 123 -5.91 -25.63 4.01
C ASN A 123 -6.20 -24.71 2.81
N LEU A 124 -6.23 -23.40 3.02
CA LEU A 124 -6.37 -22.44 1.91
C LEU A 124 -5.20 -22.54 0.92
N TYR A 125 -3.95 -22.62 1.44
CA TYR A 125 -2.78 -22.82 0.59
C TYR A 125 -2.86 -24.14 -0.16
N ALA A 126 -3.20 -25.25 0.52
CA ALA A 126 -3.34 -26.57 -0.07
C ALA A 126 -4.41 -26.60 -1.17
N SER A 127 -5.60 -26.01 -0.91
CA SER A 127 -6.67 -25.90 -1.93
C SER A 127 -6.22 -25.08 -3.13
N CYS A 128 -5.41 -24.05 -2.92
CA CYS A 128 -4.81 -23.30 -4.03
C CYS A 128 -3.77 -24.13 -4.78
N MET A 129 -3.03 -25.02 -4.15
CA MET A 129 -2.01 -25.87 -4.77
C MET A 129 -2.60 -27.09 -5.49
N ASP A 130 -3.82 -27.51 -5.16
CA ASP A 130 -4.49 -28.67 -5.79
C ASP A 130 -4.92 -28.34 -7.22
N ARG A 131 -3.98 -28.57 -8.15
CA ARG A 131 -4.23 -28.36 -9.59
C ARG A 131 -5.32 -29.26 -10.12
N ARG A 132 -5.39 -30.51 -9.66
CA ARG A 132 -6.36 -31.49 -10.18
C ARG A 132 -7.78 -31.04 -9.86
N GLU A 133 -8.02 -30.68 -8.61
CA GLU A 133 -9.32 -30.18 -8.18
C GLU A 133 -9.73 -28.92 -8.96
N ILE A 134 -8.82 -27.94 -9.05
CA ILE A 134 -9.08 -26.66 -9.75
C ILE A 134 -9.34 -26.86 -11.26
N GLU A 135 -8.55 -27.69 -11.94
CA GLU A 135 -8.78 -27.98 -13.38
C GLU A 135 -10.13 -28.65 -13.62
N THR A 136 -10.57 -29.51 -12.72
CA THR A 136 -11.79 -30.30 -12.87
C THR A 136 -13.04 -29.53 -12.47
N ASN A 137 -13.02 -28.85 -11.32
CA ASN A 137 -14.24 -28.37 -10.66
C ASN A 137 -14.42 -26.87 -10.63
N SER A 138 -13.35 -26.07 -10.68
CA SER A 138 -13.40 -24.63 -10.38
C SER A 138 -14.35 -23.83 -11.26
N VAL A 139 -14.45 -24.17 -12.55
CA VAL A 139 -15.37 -23.50 -13.50
C VAL A 139 -16.81 -23.82 -13.16
N ASN A 140 -17.11 -25.08 -12.83
CA ASN A 140 -18.46 -25.49 -12.43
C ASN A 140 -18.87 -24.87 -11.11
N ASP A 141 -17.92 -24.75 -10.15
CA ASP A 141 -18.18 -24.08 -8.88
C ASP A 141 -18.52 -22.60 -9.09
N LEU A 142 -17.76 -21.90 -9.98
CA LEU A 142 -18.10 -20.53 -10.34
C LEU A 142 -19.49 -20.44 -11.00
N LYS A 143 -19.81 -21.32 -11.98
CA LYS A 143 -21.11 -21.31 -12.63
C LYS A 143 -22.26 -21.54 -11.64
N LYS A 144 -22.10 -22.48 -10.70
CA LYS A 144 -23.08 -22.71 -9.61
C LYS A 144 -23.23 -21.47 -8.72
N ALA A 145 -22.12 -20.81 -8.36
CA ALA A 145 -22.16 -19.59 -7.56
C ALA A 145 -22.87 -18.44 -8.30
N ILE A 146 -22.57 -18.25 -9.59
CA ILE A 146 -23.25 -17.25 -10.44
C ILE A 146 -24.74 -17.59 -10.62
N LYS A 147 -25.10 -18.87 -10.74
CA LYS A 147 -26.50 -19.28 -10.82
C LYS A 147 -27.33 -18.90 -9.59
N ARG A 148 -26.70 -18.94 -8.37
CA ARG A 148 -27.33 -18.46 -7.14
C ARG A 148 -27.56 -16.94 -7.14
N LEU A 149 -26.83 -16.18 -7.97
CA LEU A 149 -27.04 -14.75 -8.20
C LEU A 149 -28.12 -14.45 -9.26
N GLY A 150 -28.81 -15.46 -9.77
CA GLY A 150 -29.80 -15.31 -10.85
C GLY A 150 -29.29 -15.61 -12.26
N GLY A 151 -28.05 -16.10 -12.38
CA GLY A 151 -27.38 -16.38 -13.65
C GLY A 151 -26.74 -15.16 -14.30
N TRP A 152 -25.84 -15.40 -15.26
CA TRP A 152 -25.24 -14.33 -16.06
C TRP A 152 -26.01 -14.21 -17.39
N PRO A 153 -26.66 -13.08 -17.66
CA PRO A 153 -27.57 -12.97 -18.83
C PRO A 153 -26.97 -13.44 -20.15
N VAL A 154 -25.74 -13.10 -20.45
CA VAL A 154 -25.06 -13.52 -21.67
C VAL A 154 -24.86 -15.04 -21.79
N LEU A 155 -24.83 -15.76 -20.67
CA LEU A 155 -24.78 -17.24 -20.66
C LEU A 155 -26.18 -17.88 -20.74
N GLU A 156 -27.16 -17.26 -20.10
CA GLU A 156 -28.52 -17.77 -20.02
C GLU A 156 -29.31 -17.51 -21.34
N GLY A 157 -28.81 -16.60 -22.20
CA GLY A 157 -29.46 -16.26 -23.46
C GLY A 157 -30.90 -15.74 -23.25
N GLU A 158 -31.84 -16.23 -24.03
CA GLU A 158 -33.28 -15.82 -23.98
C GLU A 158 -33.97 -16.29 -22.70
N SER A 159 -33.46 -17.30 -22.01
CA SER A 159 -34.06 -17.80 -20.77
C SER A 159 -33.94 -16.80 -19.61
N TRP A 160 -33.04 -15.80 -19.70
CA TRP A 160 -32.95 -14.74 -18.73
C TRP A 160 -33.98 -13.65 -19.06
N SER A 161 -35.07 -13.61 -18.32
CA SER A 161 -36.18 -12.70 -18.61
C SER A 161 -35.97 -11.25 -18.16
N GLY A 162 -35.14 -11.03 -17.16
CA GLY A 162 -34.94 -9.72 -16.50
C GLY A 162 -36.17 -9.19 -15.75
N ASN A 163 -37.29 -9.97 -15.71
CA ASN A 163 -38.52 -9.58 -15.03
C ASN A 163 -38.25 -9.37 -13.53
N GLY A 164 -38.59 -8.17 -13.03
CA GLY A 164 -38.38 -7.81 -11.63
C GLY A 164 -36.94 -7.55 -11.25
N PHE A 165 -35.96 -7.61 -12.16
CA PHE A 165 -34.56 -7.35 -11.85
C PHE A 165 -34.35 -5.97 -11.26
N LYS A 166 -33.61 -5.93 -10.16
CA LYS A 166 -33.13 -4.71 -9.48
C LYS A 166 -31.65 -4.87 -9.19
N TRP A 167 -30.82 -3.93 -9.65
CA TRP A 167 -29.38 -4.00 -9.45
C TRP A 167 -28.98 -4.04 -7.94
N TRP A 168 -29.78 -3.39 -7.08
CA TRP A 168 -29.52 -3.40 -5.64
C TRP A 168 -29.81 -4.73 -4.95
N GLU A 169 -30.79 -5.51 -5.45
CA GLU A 169 -31.06 -6.87 -4.99
C GLU A 169 -29.92 -7.82 -5.40
N LEU A 170 -29.39 -7.63 -6.63
CA LEU A 170 -28.20 -8.36 -7.07
C LEU A 170 -26.97 -8.02 -6.19
N ALA A 171 -26.77 -6.75 -5.82
CA ALA A 171 -25.68 -6.36 -4.91
C ALA A 171 -25.80 -7.06 -3.55
N VAL A 172 -27.02 -7.16 -2.99
CA VAL A 172 -27.30 -7.89 -1.75
C VAL A 172 -27.01 -9.40 -1.93
N ALA A 173 -27.44 -10.00 -3.02
CA ALA A 173 -27.15 -11.41 -3.31
C ALA A 173 -25.63 -11.66 -3.44
N GLN A 174 -24.89 -10.79 -4.11
CA GLN A 174 -23.43 -10.84 -4.23
C GLN A 174 -22.76 -10.80 -2.86
N ARG A 175 -23.15 -9.86 -2.00
CA ARG A 175 -22.65 -9.76 -0.62
C ARG A 175 -22.87 -11.05 0.16
N ASN A 176 -24.08 -11.63 0.04
CA ASN A 176 -24.46 -12.84 0.78
C ASN A 176 -23.69 -14.09 0.34
N GLU A 177 -23.30 -14.14 -0.94
CA GLU A 177 -22.48 -15.22 -1.50
C GLU A 177 -20.96 -14.99 -1.31
N GLY A 178 -20.54 -13.85 -0.74
CA GLY A 178 -19.13 -13.50 -0.53
C GLY A 178 -18.43 -12.90 -1.74
N PHE A 179 -19.20 -12.46 -2.74
CA PHE A 179 -18.66 -11.69 -3.87
C PHE A 179 -18.48 -10.20 -3.51
N ASP A 180 -17.73 -9.50 -4.34
CA ASP A 180 -17.63 -8.05 -4.27
C ASP A 180 -18.98 -7.44 -4.71
N PHE A 181 -19.45 -6.39 -4.02
CA PHE A 181 -20.72 -5.70 -4.27
C PHE A 181 -20.58 -4.19 -4.53
N ASN A 182 -19.33 -3.75 -4.80
CA ASN A 182 -18.95 -2.34 -4.92
C ASN A 182 -18.90 -1.83 -6.37
N GLN A 183 -19.69 -2.43 -7.27
CA GLN A 183 -19.64 -2.15 -8.71
C GLN A 183 -20.41 -0.88 -9.11
N ILE A 184 -21.43 -0.50 -8.33
CA ILE A 184 -22.26 0.69 -8.56
C ILE A 184 -21.96 1.75 -7.52
N PHE A 185 -22.10 1.44 -6.25
CA PHE A 185 -21.66 2.26 -5.14
C PHE A 185 -20.65 1.48 -4.29
N ASN A 186 -19.58 2.13 -3.91
CA ASN A 186 -18.65 1.56 -2.94
C ASN A 186 -19.12 1.94 -1.54
N MET A 187 -19.87 1.03 -0.90
CA MET A 187 -20.38 1.20 0.46
C MET A 187 -19.50 0.43 1.43
N TYR A 188 -18.99 1.11 2.46
CA TYR A 188 -18.10 0.49 3.44
C TYR A 188 -18.11 1.24 4.77
N ILE A 189 -17.74 0.54 5.82
CA ILE A 189 -17.58 1.07 7.17
C ILE A 189 -16.10 1.40 7.37
N ARG A 190 -15.81 2.60 7.88
CA ARG A 190 -14.46 3.05 8.19
C ARG A 190 -14.47 4.01 9.39
N THR A 191 -13.30 4.44 9.83
CA THR A 191 -13.11 5.51 10.81
C THR A 191 -13.82 6.78 10.36
N ASN A 192 -14.61 7.41 11.23
CA ASN A 192 -15.19 8.72 11.01
C ASN A 192 -14.08 9.78 10.98
N GLN A 193 -13.93 10.47 9.85
CA GLN A 193 -12.86 11.45 9.67
C GLN A 193 -12.94 12.65 10.63
N LYS A 194 -14.11 12.96 11.18
CA LYS A 194 -14.29 14.05 12.17
C LYS A 194 -14.25 13.59 13.63
N ASN A 195 -14.41 12.30 13.86
CA ASN A 195 -14.27 11.66 15.17
C ASN A 195 -13.58 10.29 14.98
N SER A 196 -12.28 10.29 15.10
CA SER A 196 -11.45 9.10 14.82
C SER A 196 -11.59 7.96 15.87
N GLU A 197 -12.44 8.14 16.88
CA GLU A 197 -12.80 7.12 17.87
C GLU A 197 -14.02 6.29 17.46
N GLU A 198 -14.72 6.70 16.40
CA GLU A 198 -15.94 6.08 15.92
C GLU A 198 -15.80 5.62 14.48
N ARG A 199 -16.65 4.66 14.09
CA ARG A 199 -16.80 4.25 12.70
C ARG A 199 -18.03 4.90 12.08
N MET A 200 -17.94 5.18 10.79
CA MET A 200 -18.99 5.77 9.98
C MET A 200 -19.16 4.95 8.70
N LEU A 201 -20.36 4.94 8.16
CA LEU A 201 -20.64 4.39 6.85
C LEU A 201 -20.33 5.42 5.77
N ASP A 202 -19.49 5.04 4.80
CA ASP A 202 -19.21 5.84 3.61
C ASP A 202 -19.96 5.29 2.40
N ILE A 203 -20.53 6.19 1.59
CA ILE A 203 -21.05 5.92 0.25
C ILE A 203 -20.17 6.68 -0.74
N ASP A 204 -19.52 5.95 -1.64
CA ASP A 204 -18.52 6.48 -2.57
C ASP A 204 -18.82 6.04 -4.00
N GLN A 205 -18.17 6.69 -4.98
CA GLN A 205 -18.18 6.23 -6.37
C GLN A 205 -17.68 4.77 -6.49
N PRO A 206 -18.03 4.03 -7.57
CA PRO A 206 -17.72 2.61 -7.70
C PRO A 206 -16.23 2.31 -7.81
N ARG A 207 -15.88 1.06 -7.53
CA ARG A 207 -14.61 0.49 -7.96
C ARG A 207 -14.76 -0.05 -9.37
N LEU A 208 -14.02 0.52 -10.31
CA LEU A 208 -14.04 0.14 -11.72
C LEU A 208 -13.22 -1.15 -11.98
N GLY A 209 -13.49 -1.83 -13.08
CA GLY A 209 -12.79 -3.06 -13.48
C GLY A 209 -11.46 -2.82 -14.16
N LEU A 210 -11.30 -1.67 -14.78
CA LEU A 210 -10.06 -1.09 -15.27
C LEU A 210 -9.94 0.30 -14.64
N GLU A 211 -8.72 0.81 -14.42
CA GLU A 211 -8.53 2.11 -13.83
C GLU A 211 -9.18 3.22 -14.68
N ARG A 212 -9.71 4.24 -14.00
CA ARG A 212 -10.42 5.37 -14.63
C ARG A 212 -9.62 6.00 -15.76
N GLU A 213 -8.32 6.18 -15.54
CA GLU A 213 -7.37 6.84 -16.47
C GLU A 213 -7.24 6.10 -17.82
N TYR A 214 -7.61 4.82 -17.87
CA TYR A 214 -7.77 4.08 -19.14
C TYR A 214 -9.18 4.23 -19.70
N LEU A 215 -10.22 4.03 -18.88
CA LEU A 215 -11.59 4.00 -19.34
C LEU A 215 -12.06 5.32 -19.96
N ILE A 216 -11.64 6.47 -19.42
CA ILE A 216 -11.99 7.80 -19.95
C ILE A 216 -11.45 8.09 -21.36
N LYS A 217 -10.50 7.27 -21.84
CA LYS A 217 -10.02 7.34 -23.23
C LYS A 217 -11.02 6.79 -24.24
N GLY A 218 -12.06 6.12 -23.75
CA GLY A 218 -13.16 5.61 -24.56
C GLY A 218 -12.88 4.25 -25.23
N PHE A 219 -13.91 3.74 -25.88
CA PHE A 219 -13.95 2.37 -26.40
C PHE A 219 -12.83 2.04 -27.40
N ASN A 220 -12.40 3.01 -28.21
CA ASN A 220 -11.42 2.79 -29.27
C ASN A 220 -9.94 2.79 -28.79
N ASP A 221 -9.67 3.12 -27.53
CA ASP A 221 -8.34 3.04 -26.97
C ASP A 221 -7.85 1.58 -26.90
N LYS A 222 -6.56 1.36 -27.16
CA LYS A 222 -5.96 0.01 -27.24
C LYS A 222 -6.07 -0.76 -25.91
N ASP A 223 -5.93 -0.08 -24.80
CA ASP A 223 -5.96 -0.68 -23.47
C ASP A 223 -7.40 -1.05 -23.09
N VAL A 224 -8.37 -0.20 -23.47
CA VAL A 224 -9.81 -0.46 -23.32
C VAL A 224 -10.26 -1.60 -24.24
N GLN A 225 -9.75 -1.68 -25.46
CA GLN A 225 -10.01 -2.81 -26.38
C GLN A 225 -9.46 -4.12 -25.81
N ALA A 226 -8.29 -4.11 -25.17
CA ALA A 226 -7.76 -5.31 -24.51
C ALA A 226 -8.68 -5.75 -23.36
N TYR A 227 -9.23 -4.81 -22.61
CA TYR A 227 -10.20 -5.09 -21.55
C TYR A 227 -11.53 -5.64 -22.12
N TYR A 228 -12.05 -5.05 -23.19
CA TYR A 228 -13.22 -5.57 -23.90
C TYR A 228 -12.99 -7.00 -24.39
N ASN A 229 -11.86 -7.28 -25.02
CA ASN A 229 -11.51 -8.61 -25.49
C ASN A 229 -11.43 -9.60 -24.31
N TYR A 230 -10.91 -9.18 -23.16
CA TYR A 230 -10.91 -9.99 -21.95
C TYR A 230 -12.35 -10.34 -21.50
N MET A 231 -13.28 -9.38 -21.52
CA MET A 231 -14.69 -9.61 -21.21
C MET A 231 -15.32 -10.64 -22.16
N VAL A 232 -15.14 -10.46 -23.46
CA VAL A 232 -15.70 -11.33 -24.51
C VAL A 232 -15.14 -12.75 -24.41
N GLN A 233 -13.81 -12.90 -24.33
CA GLN A 233 -13.16 -14.21 -24.24
C GLN A 233 -13.56 -14.97 -22.95
N THR A 234 -13.77 -14.26 -21.87
CA THR A 234 -14.26 -14.86 -20.61
C THR A 234 -15.69 -15.33 -20.73
N ALA A 235 -16.58 -14.56 -21.38
CA ALA A 235 -17.96 -14.96 -21.61
C ALA A 235 -18.03 -16.22 -22.50
N ILE A 236 -17.27 -16.27 -23.59
CA ILE A 236 -17.17 -17.43 -24.47
C ILE A 236 -16.63 -18.64 -23.71
N PHE A 237 -15.57 -18.47 -22.93
CA PHE A 237 -14.97 -19.53 -22.10
C PHE A 237 -16.00 -20.15 -21.13
N LEU A 238 -16.88 -19.33 -20.57
CA LEU A 238 -17.94 -19.79 -19.68
C LEU A 238 -19.15 -20.32 -20.41
N GLY A 239 -19.23 -20.26 -21.75
CA GLY A 239 -20.23 -20.91 -22.57
C GLY A 239 -21.21 -19.98 -23.30
N ALA A 240 -20.95 -18.67 -23.34
CA ALA A 240 -21.73 -17.73 -24.15
C ALA A 240 -21.48 -17.95 -25.64
N LYS A 241 -22.50 -17.70 -26.47
CA LYS A 241 -22.34 -17.63 -27.94
C LYS A 241 -21.46 -16.41 -28.25
N GLU A 242 -20.54 -16.54 -29.20
CA GLU A 242 -19.62 -15.47 -29.56
C GLU A 242 -20.33 -14.20 -30.02
N THR A 243 -21.39 -14.33 -30.81
CA THR A 243 -22.20 -13.19 -31.25
C THR A 243 -22.78 -12.41 -30.11
N ASP A 244 -23.35 -13.10 -29.13
CA ASP A 244 -24.03 -12.52 -27.98
C ASP A 244 -22.98 -11.91 -27.03
N ALA A 245 -21.86 -12.62 -26.80
CA ALA A 245 -20.74 -12.12 -25.97
C ALA A 245 -20.20 -10.80 -26.51
N LYS A 246 -19.99 -10.66 -27.82
CA LYS A 246 -19.51 -9.42 -28.44
C LYS A 246 -20.46 -8.25 -28.20
N VAL A 247 -21.77 -8.46 -28.41
CA VAL A 247 -22.76 -7.40 -28.28
C VAL A 247 -23.01 -7.04 -26.82
N GLU A 248 -23.22 -8.03 -25.96
CA GLU A 248 -23.61 -7.78 -24.58
C GLU A 248 -22.45 -7.27 -23.73
N MET A 249 -21.21 -7.76 -23.95
CA MET A 249 -20.04 -7.26 -23.23
C MET A 249 -19.66 -5.84 -23.68
N LYS A 250 -19.94 -5.46 -24.94
CA LYS A 250 -19.79 -4.08 -25.37
C LYS A 250 -20.72 -3.15 -24.60
N ARG A 251 -22.01 -3.50 -24.48
CA ARG A 251 -22.99 -2.71 -23.70
C ARG A 251 -22.61 -2.62 -22.22
N ALA A 252 -22.14 -3.73 -21.62
CA ALA A 252 -21.66 -3.75 -20.24
C ALA A 252 -20.44 -2.84 -20.05
N LEU A 253 -19.51 -2.82 -21.01
CA LEU A 253 -18.35 -1.91 -20.99
C LEU A 253 -18.79 -0.46 -21.19
N GLU A 254 -19.72 -0.18 -22.08
CA GLU A 254 -20.27 1.18 -22.29
C GLU A 254 -20.88 1.75 -20.98
N LEU A 255 -21.56 0.92 -20.20
CA LEU A 255 -21.99 1.31 -18.85
C LEU A 255 -20.80 1.63 -17.95
N GLU A 256 -19.74 0.81 -17.97
CA GLU A 256 -18.55 1.07 -17.15
C GLU A 256 -17.79 2.34 -17.57
N LEU A 257 -17.73 2.64 -18.88
CA LEU A 257 -17.18 3.92 -19.38
C LEU A 257 -17.95 5.11 -18.80
N LYS A 258 -19.28 5.02 -18.77
CA LYS A 258 -20.11 6.09 -18.17
C LYS A 258 -19.89 6.22 -16.66
N LEU A 259 -19.76 5.12 -15.94
CA LEU A 259 -19.39 5.17 -14.51
C LEU A 259 -18.02 5.83 -14.29
N ALA A 260 -17.06 5.59 -15.18
CA ALA A 260 -15.74 6.22 -15.12
C ALA A 260 -15.83 7.75 -15.41
N GLU A 261 -16.65 8.17 -16.38
CA GLU A 261 -16.88 9.59 -16.68
C GLU A 261 -17.51 10.35 -15.51
N MET A 262 -18.50 9.75 -14.83
CA MET A 262 -19.19 10.31 -13.66
C MET A 262 -18.29 10.33 -12.41
N SER A 263 -17.25 9.53 -12.38
CA SER A 263 -16.33 9.42 -11.22
C SER A 263 -15.33 10.58 -11.25
N ILE A 264 -15.04 11.16 -10.08
CA ILE A 264 -14.00 12.18 -9.97
C ILE A 264 -12.60 11.54 -10.05
N PRO A 265 -11.61 12.25 -10.63
CA PRO A 265 -10.25 11.76 -10.75
C PRO A 265 -9.51 11.71 -9.41
N ARG A 266 -8.34 11.05 -9.39
CA ARG A 266 -7.52 10.83 -8.18
C ARG A 266 -7.04 12.13 -7.57
N GLU A 267 -6.67 13.10 -8.38
CA GLU A 267 -6.19 14.41 -7.98
C GLU A 267 -7.27 15.16 -7.16
N ALA A 268 -8.53 15.13 -7.59
CA ALA A 268 -9.65 15.73 -6.87
C ALA A 268 -9.92 15.02 -5.52
N ARG A 269 -9.54 13.74 -5.40
CA ARG A 269 -9.73 12.96 -4.17
C ARG A 269 -8.68 13.24 -3.09
N ARG A 270 -7.68 14.06 -3.36
CA ARG A 270 -6.67 14.48 -2.38
C ARG A 270 -7.20 15.46 -1.34
N ASN A 271 -8.24 16.22 -1.67
CA ASN A 271 -8.93 17.11 -0.73
C ASN A 271 -9.96 16.33 0.12
N LYS A 272 -9.54 15.89 1.31
CA LYS A 272 -10.41 15.11 2.23
C LYS A 272 -11.62 15.90 2.72
N THR A 273 -11.47 17.22 2.86
CA THR A 273 -12.59 18.10 3.28
C THR A 273 -13.70 18.11 2.24
N ALA A 274 -13.37 18.16 0.95
CA ALA A 274 -14.35 18.08 -0.13
C ALA A 274 -15.05 16.71 -0.22
N LEU A 275 -14.43 15.66 0.31
CA LEU A 275 -14.98 14.31 0.37
C LEU A 275 -15.73 14.00 1.68
N TYR A 276 -15.87 14.96 2.57
CA TYR A 276 -16.62 14.78 3.81
C TYR A 276 -17.96 15.52 3.73
N ASN A 277 -18.99 14.82 3.29
CA ASN A 277 -20.35 15.32 3.09
C ASN A 277 -21.32 14.48 3.92
N PRO A 278 -21.39 14.70 5.27
CA PRO A 278 -22.28 13.96 6.14
C PRO A 278 -23.74 14.32 5.86
N MET A 279 -24.58 13.31 5.71
CA MET A 279 -26.02 13.47 5.58
C MET A 279 -26.75 12.23 6.11
N SER A 280 -28.02 12.38 6.45
CA SER A 280 -28.84 11.25 6.88
C SER A 280 -29.18 10.33 5.70
N LEU A 281 -29.45 9.06 5.97
CA LEU A 281 -29.99 8.16 4.94
C LEU A 281 -31.34 8.64 4.38
N ALA A 282 -32.11 9.42 5.14
CA ALA A 282 -33.32 10.06 4.63
C ALA A 282 -33.01 11.11 3.55
N GLU A 283 -31.93 11.88 3.70
CA GLU A 283 -31.47 12.82 2.67
C GLU A 283 -30.91 12.10 1.46
N VAL A 284 -30.14 11.03 1.65
CA VAL A 284 -29.69 10.17 0.52
C VAL A 284 -30.88 9.59 -0.25
N GLN A 285 -31.95 9.19 0.47
CA GLN A 285 -33.20 8.71 -0.16
C GLN A 285 -33.85 9.80 -1.02
N GLN A 286 -33.76 11.07 -0.64
CA GLN A 286 -34.28 12.18 -1.47
C GLN A 286 -33.44 12.39 -2.75
N MET A 287 -32.14 12.17 -2.69
CA MET A 287 -31.26 12.26 -3.87
C MET A 287 -31.59 11.14 -4.89
N TYR A 288 -31.99 9.97 -4.42
CA TYR A 288 -32.35 8.83 -5.27
C TYR A 288 -33.65 8.17 -4.78
N PRO A 289 -34.84 8.75 -5.08
CA PRO A 289 -36.14 8.28 -4.57
C PRO A 289 -36.47 6.84 -4.95
N GLU A 290 -36.03 6.39 -6.14
CA GLU A 290 -36.30 5.06 -6.67
C GLU A 290 -35.44 3.95 -6.02
N LEU A 291 -34.35 4.32 -5.35
CA LEU A 291 -33.49 3.37 -4.63
C LEU A 291 -34.00 3.17 -3.21
N PRO A 292 -34.31 1.97 -2.78
CA PRO A 292 -34.68 1.73 -1.38
C PRO A 292 -33.41 1.73 -0.50
N VAL A 293 -32.86 2.94 -0.22
CA VAL A 293 -31.54 3.13 0.40
C VAL A 293 -31.44 2.42 1.73
N LEU A 294 -32.46 2.54 2.58
CA LEU A 294 -32.46 1.89 3.91
C LEU A 294 -32.43 0.37 3.80
N TYR A 295 -33.21 -0.22 2.86
CA TYR A 295 -33.17 -1.64 2.57
C TYR A 295 -31.77 -2.08 2.10
N LEU A 296 -31.19 -1.35 1.15
CA LEU A 296 -29.88 -1.67 0.59
C LEU A 296 -28.80 -1.64 1.66
N VAL A 297 -28.71 -0.56 2.44
CA VAL A 297 -27.69 -0.39 3.48
C VAL A 297 -27.82 -1.46 4.56
N ASN A 298 -29.05 -1.75 5.06
CA ASN A 298 -29.24 -2.79 6.06
C ASN A 298 -28.89 -4.20 5.55
N ASN A 299 -29.14 -4.50 4.27
CA ASN A 299 -28.80 -5.82 3.71
C ASN A 299 -27.31 -5.95 3.33
N LEU A 300 -26.63 -4.86 3.02
CA LEU A 300 -25.20 -4.88 2.72
C LEU A 300 -24.34 -4.82 3.99
N LEU A 301 -24.69 -3.94 4.93
CA LEU A 301 -23.85 -3.52 6.07
C LEU A 301 -24.54 -3.69 7.44
N GLY A 302 -25.79 -4.10 7.48
CA GLY A 302 -26.49 -4.49 8.71
C GLY A 302 -26.20 -5.95 9.10
N SER A 303 -26.57 -6.29 10.32
CA SER A 303 -26.56 -7.67 10.85
C SER A 303 -27.75 -7.89 11.73
N ALA A 304 -27.93 -9.10 12.27
CA ALA A 304 -28.99 -9.39 13.23
C ALA A 304 -28.88 -8.50 14.52
N GLU A 305 -27.68 -8.03 14.82
CA GLU A 305 -27.38 -7.23 16.01
C GLU A 305 -27.32 -5.71 15.72
N ILE A 306 -27.23 -5.31 14.44
CA ILE A 306 -27.02 -3.93 14.01
C ILE A 306 -28.09 -3.54 13.00
N THR A 307 -29.05 -2.75 13.44
CA THR A 307 -30.06 -2.12 12.58
C THR A 307 -29.64 -0.68 12.29
N ILE A 308 -29.67 -0.30 11.02
CA ILE A 308 -29.39 1.06 10.56
C ILE A 308 -30.74 1.74 10.26
N GLU A 309 -30.94 2.95 10.80
CA GLU A 309 -32.18 3.71 10.67
C GLU A 309 -32.07 4.83 9.64
N LYS A 310 -33.21 5.44 9.25
CA LYS A 310 -33.24 6.56 8.30
C LYS A 310 -32.49 7.80 8.80
N SER A 311 -32.39 7.97 10.12
CA SER A 311 -31.66 9.05 10.79
C SER A 311 -30.14 8.84 10.80
N GLU A 312 -29.66 7.64 10.45
CA GLU A 312 -28.21 7.34 10.40
C GLU A 312 -27.47 8.35 9.53
N ILE A 313 -26.45 8.97 10.13
CA ILE A 313 -25.57 9.88 9.40
C ILE A 313 -24.49 9.07 8.69
N VAL A 314 -24.44 9.23 7.38
CA VAL A 314 -23.45 8.59 6.50
C VAL A 314 -22.64 9.65 5.77
N ASN A 315 -21.43 9.34 5.39
CA ASN A 315 -20.63 10.24 4.57
C ASN A 315 -20.79 9.89 3.08
N VAL A 316 -21.41 10.77 2.31
CA VAL A 316 -21.51 10.65 0.85
C VAL A 316 -20.34 11.39 0.22
N LYS A 317 -19.29 10.67 -0.18
CA LYS A 317 -18.04 11.27 -0.65
C LYS A 317 -18.18 12.08 -1.92
N VAL A 318 -19.01 11.63 -2.85
CA VAL A 318 -19.23 12.28 -4.15
C VAL A 318 -20.72 12.36 -4.40
N PRO A 319 -21.46 13.34 -3.79
CA PRO A 319 -22.91 13.47 -3.94
C PRO A 319 -23.34 13.57 -5.40
N GLN A 320 -22.59 14.28 -6.23
CA GLN A 320 -22.88 14.45 -7.65
C GLN A 320 -22.92 13.12 -8.40
N PHE A 321 -22.06 12.15 -8.01
CA PHE A 321 -22.09 10.80 -8.62
C PHE A 321 -23.44 10.13 -8.45
N ILE A 322 -24.12 10.27 -7.30
CA ILE A 322 -25.44 9.68 -7.07
C ILE A 322 -26.47 10.26 -8.05
N LEU A 323 -26.45 11.57 -8.25
CA LEU A 323 -27.39 12.29 -9.14
C LEU A 323 -27.15 11.90 -10.61
N ASP A 324 -25.90 11.89 -11.05
CA ASP A 324 -25.53 11.53 -12.41
C ASP A 324 -25.84 10.07 -12.70
N PHE A 325 -25.52 9.17 -11.76
CA PHE A 325 -25.85 7.76 -11.86
C PHE A 325 -27.34 7.53 -11.97
N ARG A 326 -28.16 8.13 -11.10
CA ARG A 326 -29.62 8.03 -11.14
C ARG A 326 -30.17 8.42 -12.52
N SER A 327 -29.71 9.54 -13.07
CA SER A 327 -30.17 10.03 -14.36
C SER A 327 -29.79 9.14 -15.54
N HIS A 328 -28.71 8.38 -15.40
CA HIS A 328 -28.21 7.47 -16.43
C HIS A 328 -28.79 6.07 -16.33
N ILE A 329 -28.81 5.46 -15.12
CA ILE A 329 -29.14 4.05 -14.94
C ILE A 329 -30.59 3.71 -15.36
N SER A 330 -31.50 4.68 -15.26
CA SER A 330 -32.89 4.54 -15.71
C SER A 330 -33.02 4.30 -17.23
N LYS A 331 -32.00 4.66 -18.00
CA LYS A 331 -31.93 4.48 -19.46
C LYS A 331 -31.22 3.19 -19.88
N VAL A 332 -30.60 2.50 -18.93
CA VAL A 332 -29.86 1.26 -19.17
C VAL A 332 -30.78 0.07 -18.89
N ASP A 333 -30.89 -0.83 -19.84
CA ASP A 333 -31.73 -2.03 -19.67
C ASP A 333 -31.20 -2.97 -18.58
N SER A 334 -32.08 -3.71 -17.95
CA SER A 334 -31.78 -4.64 -16.85
C SER A 334 -30.73 -5.68 -17.20
N ARG A 335 -30.73 -6.13 -18.47
CA ARG A 335 -29.78 -7.14 -18.96
C ARG A 335 -28.37 -6.61 -19.00
N THR A 336 -28.17 -5.38 -19.44
CA THR A 336 -26.89 -4.69 -19.44
C THR A 336 -26.39 -4.44 -18.02
N GLN A 337 -27.26 -3.99 -17.09
CA GLN A 337 -26.92 -3.82 -15.68
C GLN A 337 -26.44 -5.13 -15.04
N ALA A 338 -27.20 -6.22 -15.22
CA ALA A 338 -26.85 -7.53 -14.70
C ALA A 338 -25.55 -8.08 -15.31
N ASN A 339 -25.39 -7.96 -16.62
CA ASN A 339 -24.17 -8.39 -17.31
C ASN A 339 -22.92 -7.68 -16.74
N TYR A 340 -22.99 -6.37 -16.53
CA TYR A 340 -21.89 -5.60 -15.95
C TYR A 340 -21.55 -6.06 -14.53
N MET A 341 -22.54 -6.12 -13.64
CA MET A 341 -22.28 -6.45 -12.23
C MET A 341 -21.73 -7.87 -12.05
N ILE A 342 -22.27 -8.85 -12.81
CA ILE A 342 -21.81 -10.24 -12.75
C ILE A 342 -20.42 -10.37 -13.39
N TRP A 343 -20.16 -9.69 -14.52
CA TRP A 343 -18.84 -9.62 -15.11
C TRP A 343 -17.77 -9.22 -14.08
N ARG A 344 -18.04 -8.21 -13.29
CA ARG A 344 -17.09 -7.69 -12.29
C ARG A 344 -16.72 -8.77 -11.25
N ASN A 345 -17.67 -9.60 -10.85
CA ASN A 345 -17.43 -10.73 -9.95
C ASN A 345 -16.69 -11.88 -10.63
N ILE A 346 -17.05 -12.18 -11.88
CA ILE A 346 -16.32 -13.16 -12.68
C ILE A 346 -14.86 -12.73 -12.87
N LYS A 347 -14.60 -11.46 -13.26
CA LYS A 347 -13.26 -10.91 -13.38
C LYS A 347 -12.43 -11.12 -12.12
N SER A 348 -12.98 -10.80 -10.95
CA SER A 348 -12.27 -10.98 -9.68
C SER A 348 -12.05 -12.45 -9.29
N SER A 349 -12.81 -13.37 -9.90
CA SER A 349 -12.78 -14.82 -9.65
C SER A 349 -11.88 -15.58 -10.61
N MET A 350 -11.58 -15.04 -11.82
CA MET A 350 -10.79 -15.72 -12.86
C MET A 350 -9.47 -16.29 -12.33
N ILE A 351 -8.83 -15.58 -11.43
CA ILE A 351 -7.58 -15.98 -10.80
C ILE A 351 -7.65 -17.24 -9.93
N TYR A 352 -8.85 -17.66 -9.53
CA TYR A 352 -9.09 -18.87 -8.72
C TYR A 352 -9.42 -20.09 -9.56
N LEU A 353 -9.59 -19.90 -10.88
CA LEU A 353 -10.05 -20.93 -11.81
C LEU A 353 -8.88 -21.70 -12.45
N ASN A 354 -9.24 -22.54 -13.41
CA ASN A 354 -8.35 -23.42 -14.13
C ASN A 354 -7.33 -22.71 -15.03
N SER A 355 -6.46 -23.50 -15.65
CA SER A 355 -5.36 -22.99 -16.49
C SER A 355 -5.86 -22.15 -17.68
N LYS A 356 -7.00 -22.51 -18.27
CA LYS A 356 -7.58 -21.77 -19.41
C LYS A 356 -8.06 -20.37 -19.00
N ALA A 357 -8.74 -20.25 -17.87
CA ALA A 357 -9.14 -18.96 -17.31
C ALA A 357 -7.93 -18.04 -17.05
N LEU A 358 -6.88 -18.62 -16.45
CA LEU A 358 -5.63 -17.88 -16.19
C LEU A 358 -4.92 -17.46 -17.48
N GLU A 359 -5.07 -18.20 -18.56
CA GLU A 359 -4.50 -17.84 -19.87
C GLU A 359 -5.22 -16.64 -20.49
N ILE A 360 -6.55 -16.61 -20.41
CA ILE A 360 -7.36 -15.47 -20.84
C ILE A 360 -6.99 -14.21 -20.05
N GLU A 361 -6.87 -14.32 -18.73
CA GLU A 361 -6.41 -13.21 -17.87
C GLU A 361 -4.99 -12.73 -18.27
N LEU A 362 -4.07 -13.66 -18.57
CA LEU A 362 -2.70 -13.33 -18.95
C LEU A 362 -2.62 -12.53 -20.26
N GLN A 363 -3.49 -12.78 -21.24
CA GLN A 363 -3.50 -11.98 -22.47
C GLN A 363 -3.83 -10.50 -22.18
N PHE A 364 -4.76 -10.26 -21.29
CA PHE A 364 -5.05 -8.90 -20.81
C PHE A 364 -3.88 -8.31 -20.01
N ASP A 365 -3.35 -9.05 -19.02
CA ASP A 365 -2.20 -8.63 -18.22
C ASP A 365 -0.97 -8.27 -19.07
N LYS A 366 -0.77 -8.98 -20.19
CA LYS A 366 0.32 -8.72 -21.12
C LYS A 366 0.23 -7.32 -21.73
N VAL A 367 -0.96 -6.86 -22.06
CA VAL A 367 -1.17 -5.50 -22.62
C VAL A 367 -0.95 -4.46 -21.55
N ILE A 368 -1.58 -4.63 -20.36
CA ILE A 368 -1.60 -3.60 -19.32
C ILE A 368 -0.29 -3.53 -18.53
N THR A 369 0.39 -4.65 -18.32
CA THR A 369 1.57 -4.72 -17.43
C THR A 369 2.84 -5.25 -18.10
N GLY A 370 2.75 -5.75 -19.32
CA GLY A 370 3.86 -6.39 -20.03
C GLY A 370 4.25 -7.78 -19.51
N LYS A 371 3.49 -8.35 -18.58
CA LYS A 371 3.75 -9.67 -18.01
C LYS A 371 3.52 -10.76 -19.05
N ALA A 372 4.57 -11.56 -19.35
CA ALA A 372 4.54 -12.53 -20.46
C ALA A 372 4.13 -13.96 -20.05
N ARG A 373 4.28 -14.33 -18.75
CA ARG A 373 3.94 -15.66 -18.22
C ARG A 373 3.22 -15.57 -16.86
N LYS A 374 2.50 -16.63 -16.52
CA LYS A 374 1.89 -16.81 -15.19
C LYS A 374 2.97 -16.99 -14.13
N SER A 375 2.74 -16.44 -12.92
CA SER A 375 3.63 -16.72 -11.79
C SER A 375 3.64 -18.21 -11.41
N PRO A 376 4.75 -18.73 -10.87
CA PRO A 376 4.78 -20.08 -10.33
C PRO A 376 3.60 -20.31 -9.35
N ARG A 377 3.00 -21.50 -9.41
CA ARG A 377 1.78 -21.80 -8.63
C ARG A 377 1.97 -21.54 -7.15
N TRP A 378 3.04 -22.06 -6.58
CA TRP A 378 3.37 -21.90 -5.16
C TRP A 378 3.46 -20.41 -4.76
N GLU A 379 4.08 -19.58 -5.61
CA GLU A 379 4.24 -18.16 -5.33
C GLU A 379 2.90 -17.44 -5.34
N LYS A 380 2.06 -17.74 -6.34
CA LYS A 380 0.68 -17.23 -6.41
C LYS A 380 -0.12 -17.62 -5.17
N CYS A 381 -0.04 -18.90 -4.76
CA CYS A 381 -0.77 -19.43 -3.62
C CYS A 381 -0.27 -18.85 -2.30
N ALA A 382 1.03 -18.76 -2.08
CA ALA A 382 1.61 -18.16 -0.88
C ALA A 382 1.19 -16.68 -0.73
N LYS A 383 1.30 -15.88 -1.79
CA LYS A 383 0.85 -14.48 -1.80
C LYS A 383 -0.64 -14.33 -1.55
N SER A 384 -1.46 -15.18 -2.15
CA SER A 384 -2.91 -15.13 -1.98
C SER A 384 -3.34 -15.49 -0.56
N THR A 385 -2.74 -16.53 0.02
CA THR A 385 -3.00 -16.96 1.40
C THR A 385 -2.56 -15.90 2.42
N ALA A 386 -1.43 -15.24 2.18
CA ALA A 386 -0.93 -14.16 3.03
C ALA A 386 -1.68 -12.82 2.86
N GLY A 387 -2.68 -12.73 1.98
CA GLY A 387 -3.41 -11.47 1.71
C GLY A 387 -2.62 -10.45 0.89
N LEU A 388 -1.45 -10.81 0.33
CA LEU A 388 -0.50 -9.88 -0.30
C LEU A 388 -0.83 -9.50 -1.74
N ARG A 389 -2.01 -9.83 -2.23
CA ARG A 389 -2.36 -9.57 -3.65
C ARG A 389 -2.82 -8.15 -3.96
N LYS A 390 -3.33 -7.42 -2.98
CA LYS A 390 -3.80 -6.04 -3.14
C LYS A 390 -3.22 -5.19 -2.02
N PRO A 391 -2.39 -4.19 -2.32
CA PRO A 391 -1.76 -3.33 -1.31
C PRO A 391 -2.75 -2.70 -0.32
N ASN A 392 -3.92 -2.30 -0.81
CA ASN A 392 -4.95 -1.63 -0.01
C ASN A 392 -5.72 -2.56 0.96
N LEU A 393 -5.32 -3.84 1.08
CA LEU A 393 -5.98 -4.84 1.94
C LEU A 393 -5.12 -5.25 3.14
N TYR A 394 -3.93 -4.70 3.30
CA TYR A 394 -3.00 -5.14 4.36
C TYR A 394 -3.53 -4.93 5.78
N PHE A 395 -4.36 -3.93 6.00
CA PHE A 395 -4.92 -3.58 7.30
C PHE A 395 -6.42 -3.86 7.42
N ILE A 396 -6.98 -4.73 6.58
CA ILE A 396 -8.38 -5.10 6.69
C ILE A 396 -8.55 -6.07 7.84
N GLU A 397 -9.26 -5.63 8.87
CA GLU A 397 -9.71 -6.48 9.97
C GLU A 397 -10.44 -7.72 9.44
N GLY A 398 -10.21 -8.86 10.06
CA GLY A 398 -10.75 -10.15 9.61
C GLY A 398 -9.95 -10.86 8.51
N SER A 399 -8.95 -10.19 7.90
CA SER A 399 -8.08 -10.84 6.91
C SER A 399 -7.12 -11.85 7.56
N LEU A 400 -6.50 -12.72 6.75
CA LEU A 400 -5.54 -13.72 7.27
C LEU A 400 -4.16 -13.12 7.60
N THR A 401 -3.95 -11.83 7.42
CA THR A 401 -2.64 -11.18 7.62
C THR A 401 -2.13 -11.35 9.05
N ASN A 402 -3.01 -11.35 10.06
CA ASN A 402 -2.62 -11.54 11.46
C ASN A 402 -2.20 -12.99 11.73
N ALA A 403 -2.95 -13.98 11.22
CA ALA A 403 -2.61 -15.38 11.38
C ALA A 403 -1.28 -15.71 10.67
N VAL A 404 -1.13 -15.27 9.42
CA VAL A 404 0.11 -15.44 8.66
C VAL A 404 1.26 -14.65 9.28
N GLY A 405 0.98 -13.45 9.80
CA GLY A 405 1.93 -12.63 10.53
C GLY A 405 2.48 -13.34 11.78
N GLY A 406 1.61 -13.98 12.56
CA GLY A 406 2.01 -14.77 13.74
C GLY A 406 2.87 -15.98 13.38
N MET A 407 2.48 -16.73 12.34
CA MET A 407 3.31 -17.83 11.82
C MET A 407 4.70 -17.36 11.37
N TYR A 408 4.75 -16.23 10.64
CA TYR A 408 6.00 -15.65 10.13
C TYR A 408 6.90 -15.13 11.25
N ALA A 409 6.34 -14.35 12.18
CA ALA A 409 7.08 -13.75 13.28
C ALA A 409 7.69 -14.84 14.19
N LYS A 410 6.92 -15.88 14.54
CA LYS A 410 7.40 -17.00 15.36
C LYS A 410 8.65 -17.68 14.74
N LYS A 411 8.73 -17.77 13.41
CA LYS A 411 9.75 -18.58 12.73
C LYS A 411 10.95 -17.78 12.23
N PHE A 412 10.76 -16.53 11.82
CA PHE A 412 11.76 -15.82 10.99
C PHE A 412 12.20 -14.46 11.52
N PHE A 413 11.56 -13.93 12.58
CA PHE A 413 11.90 -12.59 13.04
C PHE A 413 12.82 -12.59 14.28
N ASP A 414 13.84 -11.73 14.25
CA ASP A 414 14.81 -11.54 15.34
C ASP A 414 14.36 -10.32 16.21
N LEU A 415 14.18 -10.54 17.51
CA LEU A 415 13.76 -9.51 18.46
C LEU A 415 14.79 -8.40 18.65
N GLU A 416 16.09 -8.69 18.56
CA GLU A 416 17.13 -7.64 18.64
C GLU A 416 16.98 -6.62 17.49
N ALA A 417 16.56 -7.06 16.31
CA ALA A 417 16.31 -6.18 15.19
C ALA A 417 15.20 -5.18 15.49
N LYS A 418 14.17 -5.57 16.27
CA LYS A 418 13.09 -4.69 16.67
C LYS A 418 13.59 -3.53 17.53
N ASP A 419 14.35 -3.83 18.59
CA ASP A 419 14.83 -2.84 19.53
C ASP A 419 15.72 -1.77 18.84
N MET A 420 16.60 -2.22 17.93
CA MET A 420 17.43 -1.31 17.13
C MET A 420 16.61 -0.37 16.22
N VAL A 421 15.53 -0.89 15.62
CA VAL A 421 14.70 -0.05 14.75
C VAL A 421 13.80 0.88 15.56
N ASP A 422 13.35 0.48 16.76
CA ASP A 422 12.66 1.36 17.70
C ASP A 422 13.53 2.59 18.04
N GLU A 423 14.85 2.41 18.30
CA GLU A 423 15.80 3.51 18.53
C GLU A 423 15.97 4.41 17.28
N LEU A 424 16.05 3.81 16.09
CA LEU A 424 16.09 4.57 14.82
C LEU A 424 14.85 5.45 14.65
N VAL A 425 13.66 4.92 14.91
CA VAL A 425 12.40 5.67 14.83
C VAL A 425 12.42 6.87 15.77
N GLU A 426 12.79 6.68 17.03
CA GLU A 426 12.83 7.78 18.01
C GLU A 426 13.86 8.85 17.62
N ASN A 427 15.02 8.45 17.10
CA ASN A 427 16.04 9.42 16.66
C ASN A 427 15.55 10.23 15.44
N VAL A 428 14.91 9.58 14.45
CA VAL A 428 14.38 10.28 13.27
C VAL A 428 13.21 11.20 13.67
N LYS A 429 12.30 10.77 14.57
CA LYS A 429 11.22 11.61 15.12
C LYS A 429 11.78 12.87 15.83
N ASN A 430 12.79 12.69 16.67
CA ASN A 430 13.43 13.81 17.36
C ASN A 430 14.12 14.76 16.39
N THR A 431 14.75 14.24 15.35
CA THR A 431 15.34 15.02 14.27
C THR A 431 14.29 15.82 13.50
N PHE A 432 13.14 15.23 13.21
CA PHE A 432 12.02 15.94 12.57
C PHE A 432 11.54 17.11 13.44
N LYS A 433 11.45 16.93 14.76
CA LYS A 433 11.09 18.03 15.70
C LYS A 433 12.10 19.17 15.64
N GLN A 434 13.41 18.86 15.58
CA GLN A 434 14.45 19.88 15.40
C GLN A 434 14.29 20.62 14.06
N ILE A 435 13.98 19.89 12.98
CA ILE A 435 13.71 20.51 11.67
C ILE A 435 12.51 21.45 11.76
N LEU A 436 11.43 21.08 12.47
CA LEU A 436 10.26 21.95 12.68
C LEU A 436 10.63 23.25 13.40
N ASP A 437 11.59 23.20 14.34
CA ASP A 437 12.06 24.39 15.07
C ASP A 437 12.85 25.35 14.18
N GLU A 438 13.55 24.83 13.16
CA GLU A 438 14.32 25.60 12.20
C GLU A 438 13.45 26.21 11.07
N VAL A 439 12.20 25.78 10.92
CA VAL A 439 11.32 26.23 9.83
C VAL A 439 10.81 27.65 10.09
N GLU A 440 11.41 28.66 9.42
CA GLU A 440 11.10 30.08 9.63
C GLU A 440 9.70 30.50 9.13
N TRP A 441 9.17 29.83 8.10
CA TRP A 441 7.87 30.19 7.53
C TRP A 441 6.67 29.73 8.36
N MET A 442 6.88 28.88 9.38
CA MET A 442 5.84 28.35 10.26
C MET A 442 5.69 29.19 11.52
N ASP A 443 4.48 29.68 11.78
CA ASP A 443 4.17 30.41 13.01
C ASP A 443 4.27 29.53 14.24
N SER A 444 4.41 30.16 15.42
CA SER A 444 4.60 29.43 16.69
C SER A 444 3.40 28.54 17.08
N THR A 445 2.17 28.97 16.78
CA THR A 445 0.94 28.21 17.11
C THR A 445 0.85 26.93 16.27
N THR A 446 1.07 27.06 14.96
CA THR A 446 1.09 25.91 14.04
C THR A 446 2.24 24.97 14.39
N ARG A 447 3.43 25.51 14.72
CA ARG A 447 4.60 24.72 15.14
C ARG A 447 4.30 23.89 16.40
N ALA A 448 3.68 24.49 17.41
CA ALA A 448 3.30 23.78 18.64
C ALA A 448 2.33 22.61 18.35
N LYS A 449 1.37 22.82 17.45
CA LYS A 449 0.45 21.74 17.02
C LYS A 449 1.18 20.65 16.22
N ALA A 450 2.14 21.02 15.37
CA ALA A 450 2.98 20.08 14.64
C ALA A 450 3.82 19.21 15.60
N HIS A 451 4.47 19.80 16.62
CA HIS A 451 5.14 19.06 17.67
C HIS A 451 4.20 18.10 18.41
N SER A 452 3.02 18.58 18.82
CA SER A 452 2.01 17.73 19.45
C SER A 452 1.59 16.55 18.57
N LYS A 453 1.47 16.76 17.25
CA LYS A 453 1.14 15.69 16.30
C LYS A 453 2.23 14.63 16.23
N ILE A 454 3.51 15.03 16.19
CA ILE A 454 4.65 14.09 16.22
C ILE A 454 4.73 13.34 17.55
N ASP A 455 4.51 14.03 18.67
CA ASP A 455 4.54 13.39 20.00
C ASP A 455 3.48 12.29 20.14
N LYS A 456 2.30 12.50 19.54
CA LYS A 456 1.18 11.54 19.50
C LYS A 456 1.32 10.46 18.42
N MET A 457 2.25 10.62 17.49
CA MET A 457 2.46 9.64 16.41
C MET A 457 2.99 8.32 16.97
N THR A 458 2.19 7.27 16.81
CA THR A 458 2.48 5.94 17.38
C THR A 458 3.18 5.03 16.34
N PRO A 459 4.38 4.51 16.63
CA PRO A 459 5.02 3.51 15.78
C PRO A 459 4.53 2.08 16.13
N HIS A 460 4.22 1.27 15.13
CA HIS A 460 3.96 -0.15 15.24
C HIS A 460 5.10 -0.92 14.55
N MET A 461 5.99 -1.51 15.37
CA MET A 461 7.23 -2.11 14.89
C MET A 461 7.13 -3.63 14.80
N ALA A 462 7.53 -4.16 13.66
CA ALA A 462 7.64 -5.58 13.34
C ALA A 462 6.30 -6.34 13.43
N TYR A 463 5.76 -6.53 14.62
CA TYR A 463 4.49 -7.19 14.88
C TYR A 463 3.99 -6.92 16.32
N ALA A 464 2.69 -7.02 16.50
CA ALA A 464 2.07 -6.97 17.82
C ALA A 464 2.19 -8.33 18.53
N LYS A 465 2.58 -8.34 19.82
CA LYS A 465 2.83 -9.59 20.58
C LYS A 465 1.58 -10.48 20.68
N GLU A 466 0.41 -9.89 20.62
CA GLU A 466 -0.89 -10.54 20.69
C GLU A 466 -1.11 -11.57 19.58
N ILE A 467 -0.52 -11.38 18.39
CA ILE A 467 -0.64 -12.34 17.28
C ILE A 467 0.05 -13.68 17.56
N LEU A 468 0.89 -13.74 18.57
CA LEU A 468 1.51 -14.99 19.05
C LEU A 468 0.66 -15.68 20.12
N ASN A 469 -0.37 -15.02 20.66
CA ASN A 469 -1.24 -15.57 21.67
C ASN A 469 -2.32 -16.45 21.04
N LYS A 470 -2.20 -17.76 21.24
CA LYS A 470 -3.12 -18.77 20.68
C LYS A 470 -4.60 -18.46 20.95
N ARG A 471 -4.95 -18.11 22.19
CA ARG A 471 -6.36 -17.85 22.58
C ARG A 471 -6.91 -16.63 21.83
N LEU A 472 -6.17 -15.51 21.82
CA LEU A 472 -6.61 -14.28 21.16
C LEU A 472 -6.78 -14.47 19.65
N ILE A 473 -5.86 -15.19 19.01
CA ILE A 473 -5.93 -15.48 17.57
C ILE A 473 -7.09 -16.45 17.25
N ASP A 474 -7.30 -17.48 18.05
CA ASP A 474 -8.40 -18.41 17.82
C ASP A 474 -9.78 -17.72 18.02
N GLU A 475 -9.93 -16.83 19.03
CA GLU A 475 -11.12 -16.00 19.24
C GLU A 475 -11.33 -15.02 18.07
N TYR A 476 -10.27 -14.40 17.57
CA TYR A 476 -10.35 -13.43 16.45
C TYR A 476 -10.91 -14.04 15.17
N TYR A 477 -10.57 -15.29 14.88
CA TYR A 477 -11.02 -16.00 13.68
C TYR A 477 -12.17 -16.98 13.95
N GLU A 478 -12.86 -16.83 15.09
CA GLU A 478 -13.99 -17.70 15.41
C GLU A 478 -15.03 -17.70 14.28
N GLY A 479 -15.49 -18.87 13.88
CA GLY A 479 -16.45 -19.06 12.79
C GLY A 479 -15.85 -19.09 11.37
N LEU A 480 -14.56 -18.82 11.19
CA LEU A 480 -13.90 -18.98 9.88
C LEU A 480 -13.42 -20.42 9.70
N VAL A 481 -14.04 -21.13 8.75
CA VAL A 481 -13.64 -22.48 8.36
C VAL A 481 -13.22 -22.49 6.88
N LEU A 482 -11.95 -22.84 6.64
CA LEU A 482 -11.39 -23.03 5.31
C LEU A 482 -10.94 -24.48 5.18
N ASP A 483 -11.43 -25.16 4.15
CA ASP A 483 -11.14 -26.57 3.88
C ASP A 483 -10.12 -26.73 2.73
N HIS A 484 -9.69 -27.93 2.45
CA HIS A 484 -8.73 -28.24 1.38
C HIS A 484 -9.40 -28.49 0.01
N LYS A 485 -10.75 -28.36 -0.10
CA LYS A 485 -11.49 -28.77 -1.30
C LYS A 485 -11.46 -27.69 -2.38
N SER A 486 -12.32 -26.70 -2.32
CA SER A 486 -12.47 -25.70 -3.38
C SER A 486 -11.79 -24.39 -3.05
N TYR A 487 -10.77 -24.03 -3.83
CA TYR A 487 -10.04 -22.77 -3.65
C TYR A 487 -10.95 -21.55 -3.84
N LEU A 488 -11.80 -21.55 -4.88
CA LEU A 488 -12.77 -20.48 -5.13
C LEU A 488 -13.72 -20.29 -3.94
N MET A 489 -14.30 -21.39 -3.45
CA MET A 489 -15.28 -21.32 -2.36
C MET A 489 -14.63 -20.86 -1.06
N ASN A 490 -13.40 -21.27 -0.77
CA ASN A 490 -12.65 -20.76 0.36
C ASN A 490 -12.43 -19.25 0.29
N MET A 491 -12.10 -18.72 -0.90
CA MET A 491 -11.93 -17.28 -1.09
C MET A 491 -13.25 -16.50 -0.89
N LEU A 492 -14.37 -17.04 -1.32
CA LEU A 492 -15.69 -16.44 -1.09
C LEU A 492 -16.06 -16.47 0.41
N ARG A 493 -15.82 -17.60 1.10
CA ARG A 493 -16.01 -17.69 2.57
C ARG A 493 -15.15 -16.69 3.32
N LEU A 494 -13.88 -16.55 2.96
CA LEU A 494 -12.98 -15.58 3.58
C LEU A 494 -13.47 -14.13 3.37
N LYS A 495 -13.85 -13.77 2.14
CA LYS A 495 -14.41 -12.44 1.85
C LYS A 495 -15.68 -12.16 2.67
N LYS A 496 -16.58 -13.13 2.75
CA LYS A 496 -17.80 -13.03 3.56
C LYS A 496 -17.49 -12.87 5.04
N PHE A 497 -16.51 -13.62 5.56
CA PHE A 497 -16.05 -13.49 6.95
C PHE A 497 -15.50 -12.08 7.23
N ILE A 498 -14.62 -11.55 6.36
CA ILE A 498 -14.06 -10.20 6.48
C ILE A 498 -15.18 -9.15 6.53
N THR A 499 -16.14 -9.23 5.59
CA THR A 499 -17.27 -8.28 5.56
C THR A 499 -18.09 -8.34 6.85
N ASN A 500 -18.42 -9.56 7.32
CA ASN A 500 -19.19 -9.75 8.55
C ASN A 500 -18.40 -9.25 9.78
N TYR A 501 -17.09 -9.45 9.81
CA TYR A 501 -16.24 -8.99 10.90
C TYR A 501 -16.27 -7.45 11.01
N ILE A 502 -16.06 -6.74 9.88
CA ILE A 502 -16.10 -5.28 9.84
C ILE A 502 -17.48 -4.74 10.30
N ILE A 503 -18.56 -5.40 9.90
CA ILE A 503 -19.92 -5.03 10.33
C ILE A 503 -20.08 -5.18 11.86
N LYS A 504 -19.58 -6.26 12.46
CA LYS A 504 -19.62 -6.46 13.92
C LYS A 504 -18.84 -5.41 14.71
N GLU A 505 -17.82 -4.81 14.10
CA GLU A 505 -17.04 -3.74 14.73
C GLU A 505 -17.69 -2.35 14.57
N PHE A 506 -18.75 -2.18 13.76
CA PHE A 506 -19.29 -0.88 13.35
C PHE A 506 -19.66 0.04 14.54
N ARG A 507 -20.31 -0.50 15.57
CA ARG A 507 -20.75 0.29 16.74
C ARG A 507 -19.77 0.30 17.90
N LYS A 508 -18.61 -0.34 17.75
CA LYS A 508 -17.60 -0.40 18.80
C LYS A 508 -16.65 0.79 18.69
N PRO A 509 -16.15 1.31 19.82
CA PRO A 509 -15.08 2.31 19.79
C PRO A 509 -13.86 1.79 19.06
N ILE A 510 -13.11 2.70 18.44
CA ILE A 510 -11.84 2.37 17.76
C ILE A 510 -10.70 2.41 18.77
N ASP A 511 -10.02 1.28 18.93
CA ASP A 511 -8.74 1.21 19.63
C ASP A 511 -7.60 1.36 18.60
N LYS A 512 -6.99 2.55 18.53
CA LYS A 512 -5.90 2.89 17.61
C LYS A 512 -4.61 2.10 17.86
N LYS A 513 -4.49 1.44 19.01
CA LYS A 513 -3.35 0.58 19.35
C LYS A 513 -3.67 -0.91 19.19
N SER A 514 -4.83 -1.23 18.62
CA SER A 514 -5.29 -2.60 18.46
C SER A 514 -4.34 -3.42 17.58
N TRP A 515 -3.93 -4.56 18.09
CA TRP A 515 -3.16 -5.55 17.32
C TRP A 515 -3.94 -6.08 16.10
N LYS A 516 -5.26 -5.96 16.09
CA LYS A 516 -6.14 -6.46 15.03
C LYS A 516 -5.88 -5.78 13.69
N THR A 517 -5.51 -4.51 13.72
CA THR A 517 -5.17 -3.72 12.54
C THR A 517 -3.66 -3.72 12.21
N HIS A 518 -2.81 -4.08 13.17
CA HIS A 518 -1.34 -3.99 13.04
C HIS A 518 -0.61 -5.34 13.08
N GLY A 519 -1.32 -6.45 12.99
CA GLY A 519 -0.72 -7.79 13.06
C GLY A 519 -0.05 -8.29 11.77
N GLY A 520 -0.11 -7.56 10.69
CA GLY A 520 0.43 -7.94 9.39
C GLY A 520 1.95 -7.92 9.31
N ALA A 521 2.64 -8.89 9.94
CA ALA A 521 4.11 -8.94 9.98
C ALA A 521 4.79 -9.33 8.66
N ALA A 522 4.17 -10.17 7.85
CA ALA A 522 4.77 -10.72 6.62
C ALA A 522 4.54 -9.81 5.40
N ILE A 523 4.95 -8.54 5.48
CA ILE A 523 4.78 -7.53 4.43
C ILE A 523 6.10 -6.81 4.19
N VAL A 524 6.48 -6.62 2.91
CA VAL A 524 7.63 -5.79 2.51
C VAL A 524 7.10 -4.44 2.06
N ASN A 525 6.78 -3.62 3.00
CA ASN A 525 6.39 -2.21 2.87
C ASN A 525 6.38 -1.55 4.24
N ALA A 526 6.20 -0.20 4.28
CA ALA A 526 5.88 0.57 5.46
C ALA A 526 4.66 1.45 5.17
N PHE A 527 4.03 2.04 6.20
CA PHE A 527 2.79 2.77 6.04
C PHE A 527 2.62 3.84 7.11
N TYR A 528 2.00 4.96 6.74
CA TYR A 528 1.42 5.93 7.66
C TYR A 528 -0.12 5.89 7.58
N ASN A 529 -0.78 5.81 8.73
CA ASN A 529 -2.24 5.90 8.83
C ASN A 529 -2.65 7.26 9.41
N PRO A 530 -3.21 8.18 8.59
CA PRO A 530 -3.58 9.51 9.06
C PRO A 530 -4.77 9.54 10.04
N GLU A 531 -5.64 8.53 10.03
CA GLU A 531 -6.82 8.45 10.92
C GLU A 531 -6.45 7.96 12.32
N GLU A 532 -5.31 7.30 12.46
CA GLU A 532 -4.73 6.86 13.73
C GLU A 532 -3.55 7.73 14.17
N ASN A 533 -2.98 8.51 13.25
CA ASN A 533 -1.68 9.15 13.40
C ASN A 533 -0.61 8.14 13.82
N SER A 534 -0.51 7.05 13.07
CA SER A 534 0.39 5.93 13.36
C SER A 534 1.24 5.55 12.17
N MET A 535 2.42 5.00 12.43
CA MET A 535 3.32 4.40 11.44
C MET A 535 3.40 2.89 11.66
N VAL A 536 3.50 2.14 10.58
CA VAL A 536 3.60 0.67 10.64
C VAL A 536 4.81 0.20 9.82
N PHE A 537 5.71 -0.53 10.47
CA PHE A 537 6.90 -1.14 9.86
C PHE A 537 6.87 -2.65 10.06
N PRO A 538 6.22 -3.42 9.17
CA PRO A 538 6.12 -4.88 9.30
C PRO A 538 7.49 -5.57 9.34
N ALA A 539 7.57 -6.72 10.02
CA ALA A 539 8.81 -7.50 10.12
C ALA A 539 9.44 -7.85 8.76
N GLY A 540 8.60 -7.98 7.73
CA GLY A 540 9.05 -8.34 6.37
C GLY A 540 9.93 -7.30 5.68
N ILE A 541 9.85 -5.99 6.04
CA ILE A 541 10.72 -4.95 5.47
C ILE A 541 12.03 -4.82 6.25
N LEU A 542 12.09 -5.28 7.50
CA LEU A 542 13.25 -5.16 8.38
C LEU A 542 14.31 -6.23 8.06
N ASP A 543 14.74 -6.27 6.79
CA ASP A 543 15.71 -7.24 6.26
C ASP A 543 16.38 -6.69 4.98
N GLY A 544 17.41 -7.36 4.51
CA GLY A 544 18.07 -7.09 3.21
C GLY A 544 18.70 -5.71 3.13
N VAL A 545 18.37 -4.96 2.06
CA VAL A 545 18.93 -3.63 1.80
C VAL A 545 18.39 -2.57 2.76
N PHE A 546 17.23 -2.80 3.39
CA PHE A 546 16.61 -1.83 4.28
C PHE A 546 17.26 -1.83 5.66
N PHE A 547 17.43 -3.02 6.26
CA PHE A 547 17.94 -3.15 7.62
C PHE A 547 18.78 -4.41 7.82
N GLN A 548 19.89 -4.28 8.55
CA GLN A 548 20.67 -5.40 9.10
C GLN A 548 21.37 -4.93 10.37
N LYS A 549 21.39 -5.79 11.40
CA LYS A 549 21.96 -5.46 12.70
C LYS A 549 23.50 -5.48 12.72
N ASP A 550 24.16 -6.16 11.80
CA ASP A 550 25.61 -6.40 11.75
C ASP A 550 26.35 -5.53 10.72
N ARG A 551 25.76 -4.38 10.32
CA ARG A 551 26.38 -3.39 9.42
C ARG A 551 26.35 -1.99 10.05
N PRO A 552 27.18 -1.03 9.59
CA PRO A 552 27.21 0.33 10.11
C PRO A 552 25.86 1.04 10.02
N LEU A 553 25.63 1.96 10.97
CA LEU A 553 24.36 2.69 11.07
C LEU A 553 24.09 3.56 9.84
N TYR A 554 25.11 4.14 9.19
CA TYR A 554 24.90 4.90 7.95
C TYR A 554 24.19 4.09 6.86
N MET A 555 24.42 2.78 6.82
CA MET A 555 23.69 1.90 5.89
C MET A 555 22.23 1.71 6.30
N ASN A 556 21.95 1.66 7.61
CA ASN A 556 20.58 1.51 8.12
C ASN A 556 19.82 2.84 8.07
N TYR A 557 20.47 3.98 8.33
CA TYR A 557 19.86 5.31 8.14
C TYR A 557 19.57 5.61 6.67
N GLY A 558 20.48 5.26 5.74
CA GLY A 558 20.23 5.37 4.31
C GLY A 558 19.10 4.42 3.83
N GLY A 559 19.01 3.22 4.41
CA GLY A 559 17.98 2.22 4.09
C GLY A 559 16.65 2.47 4.81
N ILE A 560 16.44 1.80 5.95
CA ILE A 560 15.17 1.89 6.71
C ILE A 560 14.97 3.28 7.33
N GLY A 561 16.03 4.00 7.67
CA GLY A 561 15.93 5.37 8.21
C GLY A 561 15.28 6.34 7.22
N PHE A 562 15.61 6.24 5.92
CA PHE A 562 14.93 6.99 4.87
C PHE A 562 13.42 6.64 4.84
N VAL A 563 13.06 5.36 4.92
CA VAL A 563 11.66 4.93 4.94
C VAL A 563 10.95 5.43 6.21
N ILE A 564 11.61 5.41 7.38
CA ILE A 564 11.05 5.95 8.62
C ILE A 564 10.73 7.44 8.48
N GLY A 565 11.66 8.24 7.99
CA GLY A 565 11.43 9.67 7.75
C GLY A 565 10.34 9.91 6.70
N HIS A 566 10.25 9.08 5.65
CA HIS A 566 9.17 9.12 4.67
C HIS A 566 7.80 8.92 5.34
N GLU A 567 7.64 7.93 6.21
CA GLU A 567 6.36 7.69 6.92
C GLU A 567 6.04 8.80 7.93
N ILE A 568 7.04 9.37 8.62
CA ILE A 568 6.85 10.54 9.49
C ILE A 568 6.35 11.73 8.67
N THR A 569 6.98 11.99 7.53
CA THR A 569 6.62 13.12 6.65
C THR A 569 5.22 12.97 6.07
N HIS A 570 4.71 11.75 5.87
CA HIS A 570 3.31 11.53 5.49
C HIS A 570 2.31 12.11 6.48
N GLY A 571 2.67 12.27 7.74
CA GLY A 571 1.87 13.03 8.71
C GLY A 571 1.66 14.50 8.35
N PHE A 572 2.51 15.05 7.48
CA PHE A 572 2.58 16.47 7.11
C PHE A 572 2.52 16.72 5.60
N ASP A 573 2.35 15.69 4.78
CA ASP A 573 2.11 15.82 3.35
C ASP A 573 0.76 16.51 3.06
N ASP A 574 0.39 16.64 1.78
CA ASP A 574 -0.85 17.30 1.37
C ASP A 574 -2.13 16.63 1.92
N GLN A 575 -2.10 15.34 2.24
CA GLN A 575 -3.22 14.60 2.83
C GLN A 575 -3.10 14.48 4.35
N GLY A 576 -1.91 14.15 4.88
CA GLY A 576 -1.68 14.04 6.31
C GLY A 576 -1.81 15.38 7.03
N SER A 577 -1.44 16.49 6.39
CA SER A 577 -1.60 17.85 6.93
C SER A 577 -3.06 18.26 7.18
N GLN A 578 -4.03 17.51 6.66
CA GLN A 578 -5.47 17.76 6.87
C GLN A 578 -6.01 17.13 8.16
N THR A 579 -5.23 16.27 8.83
CA THR A 579 -5.61 15.65 10.12
C THR A 579 -4.73 16.16 11.26
N ASP A 580 -5.31 16.26 12.47
CA ASP A 580 -4.60 16.62 13.69
C ASP A 580 -3.83 15.41 14.29
N GLY A 581 -3.26 15.61 15.49
CA GLY A 581 -2.55 14.57 16.22
C GLY A 581 -3.43 13.41 16.73
N GLU A 582 -4.74 13.62 16.80
CA GLU A 582 -5.72 12.58 17.12
C GLU A 582 -6.25 11.85 15.88
N GLY A 583 -5.86 12.27 14.67
CA GLY A 583 -6.32 11.69 13.41
C GLY A 583 -7.65 12.28 12.92
N ASN A 584 -8.15 13.35 13.51
CA ASN A 584 -9.38 14.01 13.10
C ASN A 584 -9.14 14.98 11.95
N LEU A 585 -10.02 14.98 10.95
CA LEU A 585 -10.02 15.91 9.82
C LEU A 585 -10.42 17.31 10.32
N VAL A 586 -9.44 18.14 10.63
CA VAL A 586 -9.59 19.51 11.11
C VAL A 586 -8.54 20.43 10.50
N ASN A 587 -8.91 21.70 10.29
CA ASN A 587 -7.93 22.70 9.92
C ASN A 587 -7.22 23.20 11.20
N TRP A 588 -6.01 22.68 11.45
CA TRP A 588 -5.19 23.05 12.60
C TRP A 588 -4.12 24.10 12.29
N TRP A 589 -4.02 24.51 11.03
CA TRP A 589 -3.06 25.49 10.55
C TRP A 589 -3.55 26.91 10.77
N GLN A 590 -2.64 27.85 11.06
CA GLN A 590 -2.93 29.25 10.87
C GLN A 590 -2.97 29.59 9.37
N PRO A 591 -3.86 30.50 8.94
CA PRO A 591 -4.11 30.74 7.50
C PRO A 591 -2.85 31.09 6.71
N GLU A 592 -2.00 31.99 7.24
CA GLU A 592 -0.75 32.42 6.58
C GLU A 592 0.25 31.27 6.44
N THR A 593 0.41 30.47 7.48
CA THR A 593 1.30 29.30 7.45
C THR A 593 0.77 28.26 6.48
N LYS A 594 -0.56 28.05 6.42
CA LYS A 594 -1.18 27.16 5.43
C LYS A 594 -0.91 27.62 4.01
N GLN A 595 -0.99 28.92 3.73
CA GLN A 595 -0.70 29.47 2.41
C GLN A 595 0.77 29.21 2.01
N LYS A 596 1.71 29.49 2.90
CA LYS A 596 3.13 29.22 2.67
C LYS A 596 3.43 27.74 2.46
N TYR A 597 2.73 26.85 3.19
CA TYR A 597 2.81 25.41 2.95
C TYR A 597 2.37 25.03 1.53
N LEU A 598 1.23 25.57 1.08
CA LEU A 598 0.72 25.31 -0.28
C LEU A 598 1.67 25.80 -1.37
N GLU A 599 2.31 26.95 -1.18
CA GLU A 599 3.34 27.48 -2.10
C GLU A 599 4.54 26.54 -2.19
N LYS A 600 5.01 25.99 -1.05
CA LYS A 600 6.10 25.02 -1.04
C LYS A 600 5.70 23.66 -1.65
N ALA A 601 4.47 23.21 -1.39
CA ALA A 601 3.94 22.01 -2.03
C ALA A 601 3.83 22.20 -3.56
N GLN A 602 3.46 23.41 -4.01
CA GLN A 602 3.41 23.75 -5.45
C GLN A 602 4.80 23.64 -6.11
N CYS A 603 5.88 24.02 -5.43
CA CYS A 603 7.23 23.83 -5.95
C CYS A 603 7.54 22.34 -6.22
N ILE A 604 7.15 21.46 -5.32
CA ILE A 604 7.31 20.01 -5.52
C ILE A 604 6.45 19.50 -6.67
N ILE A 605 5.17 19.95 -6.76
CA ILE A 605 4.29 19.59 -7.88
C ILE A 605 4.92 19.98 -9.21
N ASP A 606 5.43 21.21 -9.32
CA ASP A 606 6.00 21.74 -10.55
C ASP A 606 7.32 21.08 -10.93
N GLN A 607 8.19 20.80 -9.92
CA GLN A 607 9.43 20.05 -10.15
C GLN A 607 9.13 18.67 -10.76
N TYR A 608 8.25 17.89 -10.11
CA TYR A 608 7.99 16.53 -10.55
C TYR A 608 7.16 16.45 -11.84
N ARG A 609 6.31 17.42 -12.12
CA ARG A 609 5.59 17.54 -13.40
C ARG A 609 6.54 17.69 -14.59
N ASN A 610 7.72 18.24 -14.38
CA ASN A 610 8.74 18.39 -15.41
C ASN A 610 9.56 17.13 -15.66
N TYR A 611 9.43 16.11 -14.80
CA TYR A 611 10.08 14.81 -15.04
C TYR A 611 9.27 14.00 -16.05
N THR A 612 10.02 13.41 -17.00
CA THR A 612 9.44 12.61 -18.07
C THR A 612 10.04 11.21 -18.13
N VAL A 613 9.25 10.29 -18.61
CA VAL A 613 9.69 8.94 -19.00
C VAL A 613 9.30 8.70 -20.46
N GLU A 614 10.17 8.02 -21.20
CA GLU A 614 9.87 7.55 -22.54
C GLU A 614 9.40 6.09 -22.48
N VAL A 615 8.24 5.81 -23.05
CA VAL A 615 7.66 4.47 -23.13
C VAL A 615 7.21 4.20 -24.54
N GLU A 616 7.89 3.29 -25.24
CA GLU A 616 7.52 2.89 -26.61
C GLU A 616 7.40 4.07 -27.60
N GLY A 617 8.27 5.07 -27.44
CA GLY A 617 8.28 6.29 -28.27
C GLY A 617 7.28 7.37 -27.84
N GLU A 618 6.49 7.14 -26.77
CA GLU A 618 5.61 8.14 -26.14
C GLU A 618 6.33 8.76 -24.93
N ILE A 619 6.37 10.11 -24.88
CA ILE A 619 6.90 10.84 -23.73
C ILE A 619 5.75 11.10 -22.77
N LEU A 620 5.86 10.59 -21.56
CA LEU A 620 4.87 10.75 -20.48
C LEU A 620 5.45 11.59 -19.35
N ASN A 621 4.73 12.63 -18.96
CA ASN A 621 5.07 13.42 -17.79
C ASN A 621 4.57 12.73 -16.51
N VAL A 622 5.34 12.86 -15.43
CA VAL A 622 4.87 12.51 -14.09
C VAL A 622 3.73 13.44 -13.69
N ASP A 623 2.64 12.88 -13.17
CA ASP A 623 1.57 13.69 -12.60
C ASP A 623 1.98 14.23 -11.23
N GLY A 624 2.48 15.47 -11.19
CA GLY A 624 2.94 16.12 -9.98
C GLY A 624 1.85 16.28 -8.91
N ILE A 625 0.57 16.43 -9.30
CA ILE A 625 -0.55 16.52 -8.34
C ILE A 625 -0.84 15.15 -7.73
N ASN A 626 -0.95 14.10 -8.55
CA ASN A 626 -1.19 12.76 -8.03
C ASN A 626 -0.06 12.26 -7.13
N THR A 627 1.19 12.62 -7.47
CA THR A 627 2.39 12.11 -6.78
C THR A 627 2.91 13.02 -5.67
N GLN A 628 2.30 14.19 -5.43
CA GLN A 628 2.86 15.20 -4.51
C GLN A 628 3.09 14.68 -3.08
N GLY A 629 2.18 13.89 -2.52
CA GLY A 629 2.32 13.38 -1.16
C GLY A 629 3.54 12.49 -1.00
N GLU A 630 3.71 11.54 -1.93
CA GLU A 630 4.87 10.66 -1.96
C GLU A 630 6.18 11.43 -2.20
N ASN A 631 6.14 12.44 -3.08
CA ASN A 631 7.30 13.26 -3.37
C ASN A 631 7.69 14.15 -2.18
N ILE A 632 6.71 14.71 -1.47
CA ILE A 632 6.94 15.46 -0.21
C ILE A 632 7.55 14.52 0.85
N ALA A 633 7.00 13.31 0.99
CA ALA A 633 7.47 12.32 1.94
C ALA A 633 8.91 11.86 1.65
N ASP A 634 9.27 11.65 0.39
CA ASP A 634 10.66 11.32 -0.01
C ASP A 634 11.63 12.48 0.30
N ASN A 635 11.24 13.72 0.02
CA ASN A 635 12.07 14.90 0.29
C ASN A 635 12.29 15.14 1.80
N GLY A 636 11.27 14.92 2.62
CA GLY A 636 11.39 14.95 4.09
C GLY A 636 12.24 13.81 4.61
N GLY A 637 11.91 12.58 4.20
CA GLY A 637 12.52 11.37 4.70
C GLY A 637 14.03 11.29 4.52
N VAL A 638 14.54 11.70 3.35
CA VAL A 638 15.98 11.71 3.11
C VAL A 638 16.70 12.74 3.99
N LYS A 639 16.12 13.92 4.16
CA LYS A 639 16.67 14.99 5.01
C LYS A 639 16.68 14.61 6.49
N GLU A 640 15.61 14.00 6.95
CA GLU A 640 15.46 13.52 8.32
C GLU A 640 16.47 12.41 8.64
N ALA A 641 16.56 11.40 7.79
CA ALA A 641 17.48 10.30 7.96
C ALA A 641 18.94 10.76 7.95
N PHE A 642 19.31 11.68 7.06
CA PHE A 642 20.66 12.21 6.99
C PHE A 642 21.02 12.98 8.28
N ARG A 643 20.16 13.89 8.73
CA ARG A 643 20.41 14.68 9.94
C ARG A 643 20.42 13.83 11.20
N ALA A 644 19.58 12.80 11.27
CA ALA A 644 19.56 11.85 12.37
C ALA A 644 20.88 11.07 12.44
N TYR A 645 21.41 10.59 11.32
CA TYR A 645 22.74 9.98 11.30
C TYR A 645 23.85 10.97 11.63
N ASP A 646 23.80 12.18 11.11
CA ASP A 646 24.80 13.23 11.39
C ASP A 646 24.86 13.59 12.89
N SER A 647 23.76 13.51 13.62
CA SER A 647 23.74 13.68 15.07
C SER A 647 24.51 12.57 15.81
N ILE A 648 24.36 11.31 15.33
CA ILE A 648 25.12 10.17 15.87
C ILE A 648 26.63 10.36 15.64
N VAL A 649 27.02 10.78 14.43
CA VAL A 649 28.45 11.02 14.12
C VAL A 649 29.04 12.15 14.97
N ARG A 650 28.25 13.20 15.25
CA ARG A 650 28.71 14.30 16.14
C ARG A 650 28.92 13.84 17.58
N GLU A 651 28.09 12.90 18.06
CA GLU A 651 28.15 12.42 19.43
C GLU A 651 29.21 11.31 19.63
N PHE A 652 29.27 10.33 18.72
CA PHE A 652 30.07 9.12 18.87
C PHE A 652 31.26 9.02 17.91
N GLY A 653 31.43 9.98 17.02
CA GLY A 653 32.46 9.96 15.98
C GLY A 653 32.09 9.10 14.76
N PRO A 654 32.91 9.10 13.70
CA PRO A 654 32.64 8.38 12.46
C PRO A 654 32.80 6.86 12.63
N GLU A 655 31.87 6.11 12.05
CA GLU A 655 31.94 4.66 11.99
C GLU A 655 32.98 4.16 10.99
N PRO A 656 33.38 2.86 11.03
CA PRO A 656 34.24 2.26 10.01
C PRO A 656 33.59 2.28 8.63
N ILE A 657 34.40 2.43 7.56
CA ILE A 657 33.94 2.36 6.17
C ILE A 657 33.73 0.90 5.72
N LEU A 658 32.98 0.72 4.61
CA LEU A 658 32.81 -0.59 4.00
C LEU A 658 34.07 -1.06 3.26
N PRO A 659 34.38 -2.38 3.25
CA PRO A 659 35.56 -2.91 2.60
C PRO A 659 35.47 -2.79 1.07
N GLY A 660 36.61 -2.48 0.43
CA GLY A 660 36.70 -2.43 -1.03
C GLY A 660 35.99 -1.24 -1.69
N LEU A 661 35.53 -0.26 -0.92
CA LEU A 661 34.91 0.99 -1.40
C LEU A 661 35.74 2.19 -0.94
N LYS A 662 35.81 3.21 -1.81
CA LYS A 662 36.60 4.45 -1.59
C LYS A 662 35.76 5.61 -1.01
N TYR A 663 34.48 5.37 -0.74
CA TYR A 663 33.53 6.41 -0.35
C TYR A 663 33.53 6.66 1.17
N THR A 664 33.25 7.89 1.54
CA THR A 664 33.05 8.29 2.94
C THR A 664 31.77 7.70 3.50
N GLN A 665 31.60 7.67 4.83
CA GLN A 665 30.37 7.19 5.49
C GLN A 665 29.12 7.92 5.00
N ARG A 666 29.20 9.26 4.81
CA ARG A 666 28.09 10.05 4.26
C ARG A 666 27.77 9.67 2.82
N GLN A 667 28.78 9.51 1.96
CA GLN A 667 28.59 9.05 0.60
C GLN A 667 27.99 7.63 0.54
N LEU A 668 28.41 6.74 1.46
CA LEU A 668 27.84 5.39 1.59
C LEU A 668 26.39 5.41 2.09
N MET A 669 26.02 6.37 2.93
CA MET A 669 24.63 6.58 3.33
C MET A 669 23.76 6.98 2.13
N TRP A 670 24.21 7.95 1.30
CA TRP A 670 23.52 8.35 0.07
C TRP A 670 23.38 7.17 -0.90
N LEU A 671 24.43 6.38 -1.07
CA LEU A 671 24.39 5.14 -1.89
C LEU A 671 23.40 4.13 -1.33
N SER A 672 23.34 3.94 -0.01
CA SER A 672 22.36 3.05 0.62
C SER A 672 20.93 3.53 0.34
N GLY A 673 20.67 4.84 0.49
CA GLY A 673 19.35 5.44 0.20
C GLY A 673 18.93 5.31 -1.25
N ALA A 674 19.85 5.45 -2.20
CA ALA A 674 19.55 5.25 -3.60
C ALA A 674 19.34 3.76 -3.94
N ASN A 675 20.14 2.87 -3.35
CA ASN A 675 20.11 1.43 -3.66
C ASN A 675 18.77 0.77 -3.33
N ILE A 676 18.01 1.23 -2.33
CA ILE A 676 16.67 0.67 -2.05
C ILE A 676 15.73 0.81 -3.25
N TRP A 677 15.96 1.81 -4.12
CA TRP A 677 15.14 2.10 -5.30
C TRP A 677 15.64 1.45 -6.59
N CYS A 678 16.84 0.81 -6.60
CA CYS A 678 17.33 0.16 -7.80
C CYS A 678 16.30 -0.83 -8.36
N SER A 679 15.81 -0.54 -9.56
CA SER A 679 14.77 -1.35 -10.20
C SER A 679 14.72 -1.14 -11.70
N VAL A 680 14.29 -2.18 -12.41
CA VAL A 680 13.93 -2.18 -13.83
C VAL A 680 12.46 -2.54 -13.98
N ARG A 681 11.80 -1.99 -14.99
CA ARG A 681 10.36 -2.16 -15.20
C ARG A 681 10.07 -2.35 -16.70
N ARG A 682 9.10 -3.23 -17.01
CA ARG A 682 8.63 -3.38 -18.39
C ARG A 682 7.93 -2.11 -18.86
N PRO A 683 8.04 -1.74 -20.16
CA PRO A 683 7.46 -0.49 -20.68
C PRO A 683 5.97 -0.30 -20.33
N ALA A 684 5.12 -1.29 -20.61
CA ALA A 684 3.69 -1.22 -20.27
C ALA A 684 3.45 -1.02 -18.76
N SER A 685 4.24 -1.66 -17.90
CA SER A 685 4.15 -1.46 -16.45
C SER A 685 4.65 -0.08 -16.00
N LEU A 686 5.62 0.50 -16.69
CA LEU A 686 6.05 1.88 -16.44
C LEU A 686 4.96 2.88 -16.83
N LYS A 687 4.34 2.69 -18.01
CA LYS A 687 3.16 3.47 -18.42
C LYS A 687 2.04 3.40 -17.40
N GLN A 688 1.69 2.19 -16.94
CA GLN A 688 0.69 2.00 -15.89
C GLN A 688 1.07 2.77 -14.62
N GLN A 689 2.33 2.70 -14.18
CA GLN A 689 2.79 3.43 -12.99
C GLN A 689 2.59 4.93 -13.15
N VAL A 690 3.05 5.52 -14.23
CA VAL A 690 2.94 6.98 -14.46
C VAL A 690 1.48 7.44 -14.48
N LEU A 691 0.58 6.63 -15.05
CA LEU A 691 -0.84 6.98 -15.15
C LEU A 691 -1.63 6.77 -13.86
N THR A 692 -1.23 5.83 -13.01
CA THR A 692 -2.15 5.36 -11.94
C THR A 692 -1.55 5.25 -10.55
N ASP A 693 -0.22 5.26 -10.40
CA ASP A 693 0.45 5.10 -9.11
C ASP A 693 0.69 6.48 -8.46
N PRO A 694 0.42 6.66 -7.15
CA PRO A 694 0.80 7.88 -6.45
C PRO A 694 2.31 8.03 -6.27
N HIS A 695 3.10 6.96 -6.48
CA HIS A 695 4.55 7.01 -6.37
C HIS A 695 5.20 7.34 -7.72
N SER A 696 6.10 8.28 -7.72
CA SER A 696 6.94 8.60 -8.87
C SER A 696 7.81 7.40 -9.27
N PRO A 697 8.24 7.27 -10.53
CA PRO A 697 9.23 6.28 -10.96
C PRO A 697 10.52 6.34 -10.11
N ALA A 698 11.14 5.19 -9.88
CA ALA A 698 12.28 5.02 -8.96
C ALA A 698 13.42 6.04 -9.17
N ARG A 699 13.73 6.38 -10.43
CA ARG A 699 14.75 7.40 -10.76
C ARG A 699 14.42 8.74 -10.09
N PHE A 700 13.18 9.13 -10.07
CA PHE A 700 12.76 10.42 -9.51
C PHE A 700 12.57 10.39 -8.00
N ARG A 701 12.40 9.20 -7.39
CA ARG A 701 12.45 9.00 -5.94
C ARG A 701 13.89 9.08 -5.38
N VAL A 702 14.91 9.05 -6.23
CA VAL A 702 16.30 9.31 -5.86
C VAL A 702 16.71 10.72 -6.31
N ASN A 703 16.70 10.99 -7.61
CA ASN A 703 17.24 12.24 -8.13
C ASN A 703 16.46 13.48 -7.63
N GLY A 704 15.13 13.38 -7.47
CA GLY A 704 14.31 14.47 -6.97
C GLY A 704 14.70 14.92 -5.56
N PRO A 705 14.55 14.07 -4.53
CA PRO A 705 14.84 14.47 -3.15
C PRO A 705 16.33 14.74 -2.89
N PHE A 706 17.25 14.01 -3.56
CA PHE A 706 18.69 14.21 -3.32
C PHE A 706 19.19 15.52 -3.93
N SER A 707 18.69 15.92 -5.12
CA SER A 707 19.00 17.21 -5.71
C SER A 707 18.48 18.40 -4.89
N ASN A 708 17.45 18.20 -4.08
CA ASN A 708 16.89 19.20 -3.17
C ASN A 708 17.61 19.28 -1.81
N THR A 709 18.65 18.44 -1.61
CA THR A 709 19.37 18.35 -0.33
C THR A 709 20.79 18.91 -0.48
N LYS A 710 21.07 20.06 0.19
CA LYS A 710 22.38 20.74 0.11
C LYS A 710 23.54 19.88 0.59
N GLU A 711 23.32 19.05 1.58
CA GLU A 711 24.31 18.14 2.13
C GLU A 711 24.74 17.09 1.11
N PHE A 712 23.81 16.64 0.25
CA PHE A 712 24.13 15.74 -0.88
C PHE A 712 25.12 16.39 -1.85
N SER A 713 24.78 17.58 -2.35
CA SER A 713 25.64 18.27 -3.32
C SER A 713 27.00 18.62 -2.73
N LYS A 714 27.08 18.92 -1.44
CA LYS A 714 28.36 19.12 -0.73
C LYS A 714 29.19 17.84 -0.61
N ASP A 715 28.58 16.73 -0.22
CA ASP A 715 29.27 15.45 -0.02
C ASP A 715 29.80 14.86 -1.34
N TRP A 716 29.12 15.14 -2.46
CA TRP A 716 29.52 14.68 -3.81
C TRP A 716 30.27 15.74 -4.62
N GLY A 717 30.43 16.96 -4.11
CA GLY A 717 31.11 18.06 -4.79
C GLY A 717 30.38 18.55 -6.04
N CYS A 718 29.05 18.47 -6.06
CA CYS A 718 28.27 18.83 -7.25
C CYS A 718 28.25 20.35 -7.46
N PRO A 719 28.69 20.85 -8.62
CA PRO A 719 28.68 22.27 -8.92
C PRO A 719 27.23 22.80 -9.01
N LEU A 720 27.03 24.04 -8.58
CA LEU A 720 25.76 24.72 -8.70
C LEU A 720 25.31 24.79 -10.18
N GLY A 721 24.06 24.49 -10.45
CA GLY A 721 23.50 24.38 -11.80
C GLY A 721 23.62 23.00 -12.43
N SER A 722 24.33 22.04 -11.80
CA SER A 722 24.26 20.64 -12.24
C SER A 722 22.89 20.03 -11.94
N PRO A 723 22.46 18.97 -12.66
CA PRO A 723 21.15 18.32 -12.42
C PRO A 723 20.92 17.88 -10.96
N MET A 724 21.99 17.52 -10.24
CA MET A 724 21.90 17.11 -8.84
C MET A 724 22.19 18.24 -7.84
N ASN A 725 22.38 19.47 -8.31
CA ASN A 725 22.49 20.71 -7.51
C ASN A 725 21.90 21.90 -8.32
N PRO A 726 20.59 21.87 -8.61
CA PRO A 726 19.95 22.92 -9.39
C PRO A 726 20.00 24.27 -8.67
N VAL A 727 19.79 25.38 -9.44
CA VAL A 727 19.78 26.76 -8.92
C VAL A 727 18.52 27.07 -8.16
#